data_3c0fbe40e118d36d33c25580e6d6eb66
#
_entry.id   3c0fbe40e118d36d33c25580e6d6eb66
#
_cell.length_a   1.000
_cell.length_b   1.000
_cell.length_c   1.000
_cell.angle_alpha   90.00
_cell.angle_beta   90.00
_cell.angle_gamma   90.00
#
_symmetry.space_group_name_H-M   'P 1'
#
loop_
_entity.id
_entity.type
_entity.pdbx_description
1 polymer ?
#
loop_
_entity_poly.entity_id
_entity_poly.type
_entity_poly.pdbx_seq_one_letter_code
_entity_poly.pdbx_strand_id
1 'polypeptide(L)'
;MSLTRRCTLITLASLPLTAVAKAAKPMKPSGPPVARIEPVSETFFGQTVVDPYRWMENPKDAEWEPFMRGQDTHARSVLAGIPGRDTLKRRIAELSGGTAVAYGVQSASGSLFYQVRPAGADNFKLALRQGASGAERILIDPTAMKGDDGKHVSLDWWRASPDGKLVVYGLSPAGSENSVLHVMEVASMRVLPERIAGTQYAQPSWLPDSSGFFYLRVADPAKIGKVDYYLNSPALLHRLGTDPKDDPVVMVSGKDAAVPVADNEFPTVITSRSGEYAVLGAFGGVRRQNPLYVAKLADVAAGRAAWKQVCTIDDEVVDFAFDANDLYLLSTRGAANGKVLRTPLASASYKNAATVVGEGALVVESIALARDGLYLQDLDGGYHSVRKLGRDGQLAAVPLPWEGSISGLSANTVEDGLWLDGTGWLLPLSIFRHDPATGKTERAGLAPPSTLDLAAYEAVRTVAVARDGTKVPLSIVARKGLKRDGRNPALVSAYGAYQIVSGPYFTPRTLALLERGGVFATAHVRGGGEYGKRWWKGGQKLTKPNTWRDLIDCCEHLIKQRWTSKAALTIQGGSAGGITVGRALTERPDLFAGVISNVGVSNALRAEFSQNGPPNIDEFGTVKEPDGFNALRAMDALSQVKDGTRYPAVLLTVGMTDPRVEAWHGGKMAARLQKANRSPNPVLLRVEFDGGHGLGSTRRQIDDERADEFAFVLWRAGRKSVG
;
A
#
# COMPACT_ATOMS: atom_id res chain seq x y z
N MET A 1 22.99 83.52 6.16
CA MET A 1 22.46 84.02 4.88
C MET A 1 21.41 83.00 4.44
N SER A 2 20.18 83.17 4.86
CA SER A 2 19.02 83.78 4.21
C SER A 2 18.82 83.29 2.75
N LEU A 3 17.77 82.49 2.52
CA LEU A 3 16.75 82.87 1.56
C LEU A 3 15.58 81.84 1.58
N THR A 4 14.49 82.27 2.07
CA THR A 4 13.13 81.79 2.01
C THR A 4 12.61 81.72 0.57
N ARG A 5 11.89 80.60 0.22
CA ARG A 5 10.85 80.65 -0.81
C ARG A 5 9.63 79.87 -0.38
N ARG A 6 8.50 80.62 -0.31
CA ARG A 6 7.13 80.18 -0.15
C ARG A 6 6.70 79.34 -1.38
N CYS A 7 6.01 78.20 -1.16
CA CYS A 7 5.20 77.58 -2.18
C CYS A 7 3.78 77.38 -1.63
N THR A 8 2.83 77.82 -2.41
CA THR A 8 1.42 77.89 -2.21
C THR A 8 0.76 76.53 -2.20
N LEU A 9 -0.09 76.27 -1.18
CA LEU A 9 -0.98 75.08 -1.16
C LEU A 9 -2.15 75.33 -2.15
N ILE A 10 -2.27 74.37 -3.09
CA ILE A 10 -3.50 74.16 -3.87
C ILE A 10 -4.19 72.94 -3.28
N THR A 11 -5.33 73.18 -2.62
CA THR A 11 -6.23 72.10 -2.13
C THR A 11 -7.04 71.58 -3.30
N LEU A 12 -6.79 70.32 -3.72
CA LEU A 12 -7.67 69.58 -4.60
C LEU A 12 -8.60 68.70 -3.73
N ALA A 13 -9.89 69.01 -3.80
CA ALA A 13 -10.94 68.20 -3.20
C ALA A 13 -11.11 66.90 -3.95
N SER A 14 -10.81 65.77 -3.28
CA SER A 14 -11.07 64.42 -3.79
C SER A 14 -12.49 63.98 -3.39
N LEU A 15 -13.36 63.81 -4.36
CA LEU A 15 -14.62 63.09 -4.24
C LEU A 15 -14.35 61.57 -4.14
N PRO A 16 -14.98 60.84 -3.23
CA PRO A 16 -14.83 59.38 -3.18
C PRO A 16 -15.72 58.75 -4.27
N LEU A 17 -15.10 58.14 -5.29
CA LEU A 17 -15.77 57.17 -6.15
C LEU A 17 -15.95 55.85 -5.36
N THR A 18 -17.16 55.64 -4.84
CA THR A 18 -17.59 54.31 -4.37
C THR A 18 -17.90 53.46 -5.59
N ALA A 19 -16.89 52.68 -6.02
CA ALA A 19 -17.11 51.57 -6.95
C ALA A 19 -17.82 50.44 -6.18
N VAL A 20 -19.14 50.33 -6.36
CA VAL A 20 -19.91 49.15 -5.95
C VAL A 20 -19.46 47.98 -6.83
N ALA A 21 -18.57 47.15 -6.31
CA ALA A 21 -18.26 45.86 -6.93
C ALA A 21 -19.55 45.02 -6.93
N LYS A 22 -20.21 44.90 -8.09
CA LYS A 22 -21.26 43.90 -8.30
C LYS A 22 -20.64 42.55 -8.00
N ALA A 23 -21.06 41.90 -6.91
CA ALA A 23 -20.75 40.51 -6.64
C ALA A 23 -21.12 39.70 -7.89
N ALA A 24 -20.13 39.08 -8.51
CA ALA A 24 -20.36 38.18 -9.63
C ALA A 24 -21.30 37.08 -9.12
N LYS A 25 -22.43 36.89 -9.80
CA LYS A 25 -23.30 35.74 -9.57
C LYS A 25 -22.43 34.47 -9.66
N PRO A 26 -22.53 33.53 -8.70
CA PRO A 26 -21.80 32.27 -8.81
C PRO A 26 -22.17 31.65 -10.15
N MET A 27 -21.18 31.46 -11.03
CA MET A 27 -21.35 30.74 -12.28
C MET A 27 -21.83 29.33 -11.91
N LYS A 28 -22.97 28.90 -12.50
CA LYS A 28 -23.33 27.47 -12.45
C LYS A 28 -22.10 26.68 -12.88
N PRO A 29 -21.66 25.65 -12.14
CA PRO A 29 -20.52 24.86 -12.55
C PRO A 29 -20.79 24.35 -13.95
N SER A 30 -19.91 24.66 -14.89
CA SER A 30 -19.88 24.03 -16.21
C SER A 30 -19.69 22.52 -15.95
N GLY A 31 -20.31 21.65 -16.79
CA GLY A 31 -20.07 20.19 -16.71
C GLY A 31 -18.58 19.87 -16.78
N PRO A 32 -18.18 18.61 -16.50
CA PRO A 32 -16.79 18.21 -16.61
C PRO A 32 -16.26 18.45 -18.03
N PRO A 33 -14.96 18.74 -18.21
CA PRO A 33 -14.37 18.85 -19.54
C PRO A 33 -14.56 17.56 -20.33
N VAL A 34 -14.92 17.69 -21.61
CA VAL A 34 -15.11 16.54 -22.51
C VAL A 34 -13.76 16.15 -23.10
N ALA A 35 -13.37 14.88 -22.94
CA ALA A 35 -12.14 14.38 -23.52
C ALA A 35 -12.21 14.27 -25.05
N ARG A 36 -11.11 14.58 -25.72
CA ARG A 36 -10.88 14.28 -27.13
C ARG A 36 -11.01 12.77 -27.37
N ILE A 37 -11.65 12.39 -28.46
CA ILE A 37 -11.75 11.00 -28.90
C ILE A 37 -10.82 10.81 -30.07
N GLU A 38 -9.81 9.97 -29.89
CA GLU A 38 -8.81 9.62 -30.90
C GLU A 38 -8.59 8.11 -30.86
N PRO A 39 -9.41 7.32 -31.58
CA PRO A 39 -9.39 5.88 -31.47
C PRO A 39 -8.08 5.27 -31.99
N VAL A 40 -7.43 4.46 -31.18
CA VAL A 40 -6.30 3.61 -31.56
C VAL A 40 -6.77 2.17 -31.53
N SER A 41 -6.60 1.46 -32.64
CA SER A 41 -6.98 0.05 -32.77
C SER A 41 -5.75 -0.84 -32.73
N GLU A 42 -5.79 -1.88 -31.89
CA GLU A 42 -4.78 -2.94 -31.82
C GLU A 42 -5.47 -4.30 -31.96
N THR A 43 -4.81 -5.24 -32.64
CA THR A 43 -5.35 -6.58 -32.82
C THR A 43 -4.47 -7.60 -32.13
N PHE A 44 -5.06 -8.35 -31.21
CA PHE A 44 -4.44 -9.43 -30.45
C PHE A 44 -5.17 -10.75 -30.77
N PHE A 45 -4.46 -11.73 -31.28
CA PHE A 45 -5.04 -13.07 -31.55
C PHE A 45 -6.36 -13.03 -32.34
N GLY A 46 -6.41 -12.17 -33.36
CA GLY A 46 -7.61 -11.98 -34.19
C GLY A 46 -8.74 -11.15 -33.58
N GLN A 47 -8.55 -10.59 -32.37
CA GLN A 47 -9.52 -9.75 -31.69
C GLN A 47 -9.05 -8.30 -31.67
N THR A 48 -9.84 -7.39 -32.24
CA THR A 48 -9.53 -5.95 -32.26
C THR A 48 -10.03 -5.28 -30.99
N VAL A 49 -9.14 -4.52 -30.35
CA VAL A 49 -9.42 -3.66 -29.19
C VAL A 49 -9.25 -2.21 -29.65
N VAL A 50 -10.22 -1.36 -29.31
CA VAL A 50 -10.20 0.08 -29.62
C VAL A 50 -10.09 0.87 -28.35
N ASP A 51 -9.04 1.69 -28.23
CA ASP A 51 -8.82 2.62 -27.14
C ASP A 51 -9.04 4.05 -27.63
N PRO A 52 -10.16 4.69 -27.31
CA PRO A 52 -10.46 6.04 -27.76
C PRO A 52 -9.70 7.15 -27.05
N TYR A 53 -8.96 6.81 -26.01
CA TYR A 53 -8.26 7.76 -25.12
C TYR A 53 -6.78 7.44 -24.95
N ARG A 54 -6.14 6.76 -25.90
CA ARG A 54 -4.73 6.37 -25.87
C ARG A 54 -3.79 7.56 -25.64
N TRP A 55 -4.17 8.74 -26.16
CA TRP A 55 -3.40 9.97 -26.00
C TRP A 55 -3.14 10.36 -24.53
N MET A 56 -4.01 9.95 -23.59
CA MET A 56 -3.85 10.22 -22.16
C MET A 56 -2.65 9.49 -21.54
N GLU A 57 -2.10 8.46 -22.19
CA GLU A 57 -0.88 7.77 -21.74
C GLU A 57 0.39 8.63 -21.96
N ASN A 58 0.28 9.71 -22.76
CA ASN A 58 1.38 10.64 -22.99
C ASN A 58 1.28 11.85 -22.05
N PRO A 59 2.10 11.94 -20.98
CA PRO A 59 2.04 13.07 -20.06
C PRO A 59 2.48 14.41 -20.66
N LYS A 60 3.03 14.40 -21.88
CA LYS A 60 3.42 15.59 -22.65
C LYS A 60 2.36 16.06 -23.65
N ASP A 61 1.23 15.34 -23.75
CA ASP A 61 0.12 15.79 -24.59
C ASP A 61 -0.45 17.11 -24.04
N ALA A 62 -0.64 18.09 -24.94
CA ALA A 62 -1.03 19.45 -24.54
C ALA A 62 -2.40 19.53 -23.86
N GLU A 63 -3.29 18.54 -24.10
CA GLU A 63 -4.62 18.49 -23.48
C GLU A 63 -4.64 17.71 -22.16
N TRP A 64 -3.59 16.93 -21.85
CA TRP A 64 -3.57 16.02 -20.69
C TRP A 64 -3.75 16.78 -19.35
N GLU A 65 -2.82 17.67 -19.03
CA GLU A 65 -2.89 18.41 -17.77
C GLU A 65 -4.11 19.34 -17.68
N PRO A 66 -4.50 20.11 -18.72
CA PRO A 66 -5.75 20.88 -18.72
C PRO A 66 -7.00 20.02 -18.47
N PHE A 67 -7.09 18.83 -19.06
CA PHE A 67 -8.18 17.89 -18.85
C PHE A 67 -8.25 17.46 -17.38
N MET A 68 -7.12 17.01 -16.79
CA MET A 68 -7.06 16.56 -15.41
C MET A 68 -7.41 17.69 -14.41
N ARG A 69 -6.91 18.91 -14.64
CA ARG A 69 -7.25 20.09 -13.83
C ARG A 69 -8.72 20.47 -13.90
N GLY A 70 -9.30 20.40 -15.09
CA GLY A 70 -10.71 20.68 -15.30
C GLY A 70 -11.61 19.64 -14.65
N GLN A 71 -11.25 18.34 -14.72
CA GLN A 71 -11.96 17.26 -14.05
C GLN A 71 -11.90 17.42 -12.52
N ASP A 72 -10.73 17.71 -11.95
CA ASP A 72 -10.56 17.97 -10.52
C ASP A 72 -11.38 19.15 -10.04
N THR A 73 -11.33 20.28 -10.77
CA THR A 73 -12.10 21.49 -10.44
C THR A 73 -13.60 21.18 -10.39
N HIS A 74 -14.10 20.42 -11.39
CA HIS A 74 -15.50 19.99 -11.42
C HIS A 74 -15.83 19.08 -10.22
N ALA A 75 -15.01 18.03 -10.00
CA ALA A 75 -15.24 17.07 -8.93
C ALA A 75 -15.23 17.73 -7.55
N ARG A 76 -14.24 18.58 -7.25
CA ARG A 76 -14.15 19.32 -5.99
C ARG A 76 -15.34 20.30 -5.81
N SER A 77 -15.78 20.96 -6.87
CA SER A 77 -16.95 21.83 -6.83
C SER A 77 -18.24 21.07 -6.44
N VAL A 78 -18.44 19.88 -7.04
CA VAL A 78 -19.59 19.02 -6.72
C VAL A 78 -19.52 18.51 -5.30
N LEU A 79 -18.35 18.00 -4.87
CA LEU A 79 -18.15 17.42 -3.54
C LEU A 79 -18.26 18.49 -2.45
N ALA A 80 -17.68 19.67 -2.64
CA ALA A 80 -17.79 20.80 -1.72
C ALA A 80 -19.24 21.30 -1.58
N GLY A 81 -20.05 21.14 -2.63
CA GLY A 81 -21.48 21.46 -2.62
C GLY A 81 -22.35 20.51 -1.81
N ILE A 82 -21.83 19.37 -1.31
CA ILE A 82 -22.59 18.43 -0.48
C ILE A 82 -22.83 19.05 0.90
N PRO A 83 -24.10 19.26 1.33
CA PRO A 83 -24.39 19.89 2.61
C PRO A 83 -23.81 19.13 3.80
N GLY A 84 -23.00 19.82 4.62
CA GLY A 84 -22.36 19.25 5.81
C GLY A 84 -21.00 18.58 5.56
N ARG A 85 -20.47 18.57 4.33
CA ARG A 85 -19.14 18.01 4.00
C ARG A 85 -18.02 18.58 4.86
N ASP A 86 -18.01 19.90 5.10
CA ASP A 86 -16.95 20.53 5.91
C ASP A 86 -17.07 20.19 7.40
N THR A 87 -18.27 19.96 7.91
CA THR A 87 -18.47 19.45 9.27
C THR A 87 -17.95 18.02 9.39
N LEU A 88 -18.23 17.19 8.39
CA LEU A 88 -17.69 15.83 8.30
C LEU A 88 -16.15 15.85 8.24
N LYS A 89 -15.55 16.75 7.42
CA LYS A 89 -14.09 16.91 7.33
C LYS A 89 -13.46 17.28 8.67
N ARG A 90 -14.04 18.25 9.39
CA ARG A 90 -13.58 18.60 10.74
C ARG A 90 -13.63 17.40 11.68
N ARG A 91 -14.74 16.63 11.66
CA ARG A 91 -14.86 15.44 12.51
C ARG A 91 -13.82 14.38 12.17
N ILE A 92 -13.56 14.12 10.90
CA ILE A 92 -12.50 13.22 10.44
C ILE A 92 -11.13 13.69 10.94
N ALA A 93 -10.83 14.97 10.84
CA ALA A 93 -9.56 15.54 11.29
C ALA A 93 -9.38 15.44 12.82
N GLU A 94 -10.46 15.65 13.61
CA GLU A 94 -10.47 15.42 15.06
C GLU A 94 -10.14 13.95 15.41
N LEU A 95 -10.83 13.00 14.76
CA LEU A 95 -10.65 11.57 15.00
C LEU A 95 -9.24 11.11 14.62
N SER A 96 -8.74 11.50 13.46
CA SER A 96 -7.43 11.10 12.95
C SER A 96 -6.27 11.81 13.64
N GLY A 97 -6.49 13.07 14.03
CA GLY A 97 -5.51 13.90 14.72
C GLY A 97 -5.40 13.62 16.21
N GLY A 98 -6.48 13.14 16.86
CA GLY A 98 -6.50 12.86 18.30
C GLY A 98 -5.74 11.61 18.72
N THR A 99 -5.26 10.78 17.78
CA THR A 99 -4.64 9.49 18.06
C THR A 99 -3.17 9.47 17.64
N ALA A 100 -2.27 9.24 18.58
CA ALA A 100 -0.88 8.89 18.27
C ALA A 100 -0.81 7.45 17.73
N VAL A 101 0.08 7.20 16.78
CA VAL A 101 0.28 5.87 16.18
C VAL A 101 1.78 5.57 16.15
N ALA A 102 2.17 4.36 16.56
CA ALA A 102 3.53 3.87 16.43
C ALA A 102 3.54 2.46 15.84
N TYR A 103 4.57 2.14 15.01
CA TYR A 103 4.75 0.82 14.39
C TYR A 103 6.20 0.61 13.92
N GLY A 104 6.51 -0.61 13.49
CA GLY A 104 7.74 -0.95 12.78
C GLY A 104 8.97 -0.96 13.67
N VAL A 105 8.91 -1.61 14.86
CA VAL A 105 10.05 -1.67 15.78
C VAL A 105 11.20 -2.47 15.20
N GLN A 106 12.41 -1.90 15.28
CA GLN A 106 13.68 -2.59 15.13
C GLN A 106 14.50 -2.40 16.41
N SER A 107 14.92 -3.50 17.02
CA SER A 107 15.83 -3.49 18.16
C SER A 107 17.28 -3.58 17.69
N ALA A 108 18.16 -2.72 18.21
CA ALA A 108 19.60 -2.74 17.94
C ALA A 108 20.38 -2.27 19.18
N SER A 109 21.20 -3.17 19.77
CA SER A 109 22.06 -2.88 20.91
C SER A 109 21.32 -2.19 22.09
N GLY A 110 20.13 -2.69 22.45
CA GLY A 110 19.31 -2.14 23.53
C GLY A 110 18.51 -0.89 23.17
N SER A 111 18.68 -0.35 21.96
CA SER A 111 17.91 0.76 21.42
C SER A 111 16.72 0.24 20.63
N LEU A 112 15.57 0.92 20.73
CA LEU A 112 14.36 0.65 19.96
C LEU A 112 14.15 1.78 18.97
N PHE A 113 14.22 1.47 17.68
CA PHE A 113 13.91 2.36 16.57
C PHE A 113 12.50 2.04 16.10
N TYR A 114 11.67 3.06 15.83
CA TYR A 114 10.31 2.86 15.35
C TYR A 114 9.76 4.12 14.70
N GLN A 115 8.75 3.94 13.87
CA GLN A 115 8.01 5.08 13.33
C GLN A 115 6.91 5.49 14.30
N VAL A 116 6.79 6.81 14.52
CA VAL A 116 5.74 7.40 15.35
C VAL A 116 5.12 8.61 14.65
N ARG A 117 3.81 8.71 14.71
CA ARG A 117 3.08 9.94 14.40
C ARG A 117 2.39 10.41 15.67
N PRO A 118 2.91 11.46 16.32
CA PRO A 118 2.25 12.07 17.48
C PRO A 118 0.84 12.56 17.15
N ALA A 119 -0.01 12.69 18.16
CA ALA A 119 -1.30 13.33 18.00
C ALA A 119 -1.12 14.75 17.43
N GLY A 120 -1.96 15.13 16.47
CA GLY A 120 -1.88 16.40 15.75
C GLY A 120 -0.85 16.47 14.63
N ALA A 121 0.14 15.58 14.59
CA ALA A 121 1.13 15.57 13.52
C ALA A 121 0.56 15.06 12.18
N ASP A 122 1.15 15.54 11.07
CA ASP A 122 0.73 15.14 9.73
C ASP A 122 1.50 13.95 9.19
N ASN A 123 2.79 13.81 9.53
CA ASN A 123 3.66 12.76 8.99
C ASN A 123 4.18 11.86 10.11
N PHE A 124 4.56 10.63 9.73
CA PHE A 124 5.36 9.77 10.57
C PHE A 124 6.80 10.27 10.65
N LYS A 125 7.39 10.09 11.84
CA LYS A 125 8.78 10.44 12.18
C LYS A 125 9.51 9.17 12.57
N LEU A 126 10.80 9.11 12.39
CA LEU A 126 11.63 8.06 12.99
C LEU A 126 12.01 8.47 14.41
N ALA A 127 11.68 7.62 15.35
CA ALA A 127 12.00 7.80 16.77
C ALA A 127 12.95 6.73 17.30
N LEU A 128 13.62 7.05 18.39
CA LEU A 128 14.51 6.18 19.13
C LEU A 128 14.16 6.25 20.62
N ARG A 129 14.20 5.09 21.31
CA ARG A 129 14.27 4.99 22.79
C ARG A 129 15.34 4.00 23.24
N GLN A 130 15.94 4.25 24.39
CA GLN A 130 16.78 3.26 25.09
C GLN A 130 15.86 2.33 25.92
N GLY A 131 15.65 1.11 25.42
CA GLY A 131 14.61 0.23 25.95
C GLY A 131 13.20 0.81 25.82
N ALA A 132 12.19 0.11 26.35
CA ALA A 132 10.79 0.54 26.24
C ALA A 132 10.45 1.76 27.12
N SER A 133 11.16 1.99 28.22
CA SER A 133 10.90 3.05 29.21
C SER A 133 11.76 4.32 29.02
N GLY A 134 12.76 4.29 28.13
CA GLY A 134 13.63 5.43 27.88
C GLY A 134 12.88 6.63 27.28
N ALA A 135 13.46 7.84 27.38
CA ALA A 135 12.92 9.03 26.75
C ALA A 135 12.91 8.89 25.22
N GLU A 136 11.84 9.33 24.58
CA GLU A 136 11.73 9.36 23.13
C GLU A 136 12.59 10.46 22.54
N ARG A 137 13.36 10.14 21.52
CA ARG A 137 14.13 11.09 20.71
C ARG A 137 13.75 10.93 19.25
N ILE A 138 13.32 12.02 18.61
CA ILE A 138 13.06 12.04 17.18
C ILE A 138 14.39 12.18 16.45
N LEU A 139 14.64 11.24 15.52
CA LEU A 139 15.83 11.24 14.66
C LEU A 139 15.55 11.91 13.32
N ILE A 140 14.41 11.61 12.69
CA ILE A 140 14.02 12.13 11.39
C ILE A 140 12.60 12.66 11.48
N ASP A 141 12.41 13.95 11.13
CA ASP A 141 11.11 14.61 11.05
C ASP A 141 10.90 15.15 9.62
N PRO A 142 10.19 14.41 8.75
CA PRO A 142 9.95 14.86 7.38
C PRO A 142 9.15 16.16 7.29
N THR A 143 8.37 16.53 8.34
CA THR A 143 7.58 17.78 8.32
C THR A 143 8.43 19.04 8.33
N ALA A 144 9.65 18.94 8.87
CA ALA A 144 10.63 20.03 8.88
C ALA A 144 11.42 20.15 7.57
N MET A 145 11.23 19.18 6.65
CA MET A 145 11.98 19.09 5.41
C MET A 145 11.14 19.56 4.22
N LYS A 146 11.82 20.07 3.19
CA LYS A 146 11.23 20.37 1.89
C LYS A 146 12.06 19.69 0.82
N GLY A 147 11.39 19.14 -0.19
CA GLY A 147 12.04 18.69 -1.41
C GLY A 147 12.66 19.87 -2.19
N ASP A 148 13.51 19.57 -3.14
CA ASP A 148 14.14 20.58 -3.99
C ASP A 148 13.09 21.41 -4.79
N ASP A 149 11.89 20.85 -4.99
CA ASP A 149 10.73 21.49 -5.60
C ASP A 149 9.79 22.21 -4.61
N GLY A 150 10.18 22.31 -3.33
CA GLY A 150 9.41 22.92 -2.25
C GLY A 150 8.25 22.08 -1.72
N LYS A 151 8.02 20.89 -2.27
CA LYS A 151 6.96 19.97 -1.85
C LYS A 151 7.29 19.27 -0.53
N HIS A 152 6.26 18.66 0.08
CA HIS A 152 6.48 17.83 1.28
C HIS A 152 7.37 16.63 0.97
N VAL A 153 8.07 16.15 1.99
CA VAL A 153 8.96 14.99 1.93
C VAL A 153 8.38 13.85 2.77
N SER A 154 8.54 12.63 2.30
CA SER A 154 8.14 11.41 2.97
C SER A 154 9.35 10.57 3.37
N LEU A 155 9.28 9.92 4.53
CA LEU A 155 10.19 8.86 4.93
C LEU A 155 9.63 7.53 4.40
N ASP A 156 10.25 6.96 3.36
CA ASP A 156 9.72 5.80 2.65
C ASP A 156 10.13 4.49 3.32
N TRP A 157 11.38 4.40 3.77
CA TRP A 157 11.96 3.23 4.43
C TRP A 157 13.17 3.62 5.27
N TRP A 158 13.55 2.75 6.20
CA TRP A 158 14.73 2.94 7.05
C TRP A 158 15.22 1.61 7.63
N ARG A 159 16.51 1.54 8.02
CA ARG A 159 17.12 0.41 8.72
C ARG A 159 18.19 0.91 9.68
N ALA A 160 18.12 0.47 10.95
CA ALA A 160 19.19 0.71 11.93
C ALA A 160 20.36 -0.26 11.69
N SER A 161 21.60 0.22 11.93
CA SER A 161 22.78 -0.64 11.91
C SER A 161 22.74 -1.65 13.08
N PRO A 162 23.44 -2.80 12.97
CA PRO A 162 23.50 -3.81 14.02
C PRO A 162 23.92 -3.27 15.39
N ASP A 163 24.87 -2.34 15.43
CA ASP A 163 25.36 -1.69 16.66
C ASP A 163 24.48 -0.51 17.13
N GLY A 164 23.43 -0.15 16.38
CA GLY A 164 22.52 0.93 16.71
C GLY A 164 23.08 2.34 16.57
N LYS A 165 24.30 2.52 16.01
CA LYS A 165 24.95 3.82 15.89
C LYS A 165 24.60 4.59 14.62
N LEU A 166 24.07 3.90 13.61
CA LEU A 166 23.74 4.46 12.31
C LEU A 166 22.32 4.09 11.91
N VAL A 167 21.72 4.92 11.06
CA VAL A 167 20.46 4.64 10.36
C VAL A 167 20.64 4.99 8.89
N VAL A 168 20.34 4.03 8.01
CA VAL A 168 20.16 4.28 6.58
C VAL A 168 18.65 4.47 6.31
N TYR A 169 18.30 5.46 5.49
CA TYR A 169 16.89 5.80 5.23
C TYR A 169 16.69 6.42 3.85
N GLY A 170 15.48 6.29 3.31
CA GLY A 170 15.05 6.83 2.03
C GLY A 170 14.05 7.96 2.20
N LEU A 171 14.26 9.07 1.50
CA LEU A 171 13.34 10.19 1.42
C LEU A 171 12.88 10.42 -0.02
N SER A 172 11.57 10.68 -0.22
CA SER A 172 11.03 11.08 -1.52
C SER A 172 10.14 12.31 -1.44
N PRO A 173 10.06 13.14 -2.50
CA PRO A 173 9.15 14.28 -2.56
C PRO A 173 7.74 13.85 -2.98
N ALA A 174 6.72 14.51 -2.44
CA ALA A 174 5.31 14.45 -2.87
C ALA A 174 4.74 13.02 -3.02
N GLY A 175 5.20 12.07 -2.21
CA GLY A 175 4.72 10.68 -2.28
C GLY A 175 5.08 9.95 -3.58
N SER A 176 6.08 10.42 -4.31
CA SER A 176 6.55 9.82 -5.57
C SER A 176 7.23 8.47 -5.40
N GLU A 177 7.59 8.10 -4.19
CA GLU A 177 8.39 6.91 -3.84
C GLU A 177 9.79 6.88 -4.50
N ASN A 178 10.19 7.91 -5.23
CA ASN A 178 11.53 8.02 -5.83
C ASN A 178 12.55 8.41 -4.77
N SER A 179 12.87 7.45 -3.91
CA SER A 179 13.70 7.66 -2.74
C SER A 179 15.13 7.98 -3.10
N VAL A 180 15.68 8.94 -2.36
CA VAL A 180 17.12 9.17 -2.23
C VAL A 180 17.57 8.61 -0.89
N LEU A 181 18.56 7.73 -0.91
CA LEU A 181 19.15 7.13 0.29
C LEU A 181 20.08 8.10 0.98
N HIS A 182 19.98 8.14 2.30
CA HIS A 182 20.84 8.88 3.22
C HIS A 182 21.29 8.00 4.37
N VAL A 183 22.39 8.37 5.02
CA VAL A 183 22.87 7.74 6.26
C VAL A 183 23.00 8.79 7.36
N MET A 184 22.58 8.46 8.57
CA MET A 184 22.67 9.34 9.75
C MET A 184 23.42 8.66 10.89
N GLU A 185 24.30 9.40 11.53
CA GLU A 185 24.90 9.04 12.82
C GLU A 185 23.91 9.33 13.95
N VAL A 186 23.52 8.30 14.69
CA VAL A 186 22.42 8.38 15.67
C VAL A 186 22.77 9.31 16.86
N ALA A 187 24.00 9.28 17.36
CA ALA A 187 24.38 10.04 18.55
C ALA A 187 24.32 11.56 18.30
N SER A 188 24.91 12.02 17.23
CA SER A 188 25.04 13.44 16.85
C SER A 188 23.86 13.92 16.00
N MET A 189 23.05 13.02 15.41
CA MET A 189 22.05 13.29 14.37
C MET A 189 22.64 13.91 13.10
N ARG A 190 23.94 13.73 12.88
CA ARG A 190 24.64 14.23 11.69
C ARG A 190 24.34 13.32 10.49
N VAL A 191 23.82 13.91 9.42
CA VAL A 191 23.68 13.23 8.12
C VAL A 191 25.05 13.12 7.49
N LEU A 192 25.43 11.92 7.09
CA LEU A 192 26.69 11.64 6.42
C LEU A 192 26.62 12.07 4.94
N PRO A 193 27.76 12.14 4.23
CA PRO A 193 27.79 12.64 2.84
C PRO A 193 27.04 11.76 1.83
N GLU A 194 26.78 10.51 2.17
CA GLU A 194 26.13 9.54 1.30
C GLU A 194 24.76 10.03 0.82
N ARG A 195 24.61 10.12 -0.50
CA ARG A 195 23.35 10.48 -1.18
C ARG A 195 23.21 9.64 -2.44
N ILE A 196 22.34 8.64 -2.40
CA ILE A 196 22.18 7.66 -3.49
C ILE A 196 20.77 7.74 -4.05
N ALA A 197 20.63 8.12 -5.32
CA ALA A 197 19.35 8.16 -6.03
C ALA A 197 18.96 6.78 -6.60
N GLY A 198 17.68 6.61 -6.96
CA GLY A 198 17.16 5.38 -7.56
C GLY A 198 16.97 4.25 -6.55
N THR A 199 16.70 4.58 -5.29
CA THR A 199 16.63 3.64 -4.17
C THR A 199 15.22 3.42 -3.65
N GLN A 200 14.21 3.47 -4.53
CA GLN A 200 12.80 3.23 -4.19
C GLN A 200 12.61 1.90 -3.44
N TYR A 201 13.26 0.84 -3.87
CA TYR A 201 13.21 -0.50 -3.28
C TYR A 201 14.58 -0.94 -2.74
N ALA A 202 15.32 -0.04 -2.11
CA ALA A 202 16.72 -0.28 -1.70
C ALA A 202 16.90 -1.51 -0.81
N GLN A 203 15.96 -1.81 0.08
CA GLN A 203 16.01 -2.94 1.01
C GLN A 203 17.40 -3.12 1.67
N PRO A 204 17.95 -2.10 2.34
CA PRO A 204 19.32 -2.15 2.82
C PRO A 204 19.51 -3.27 3.85
N SER A 205 20.61 -4.03 3.68
CA SER A 205 21.05 -5.06 4.61
C SER A 205 22.46 -4.77 5.10
N TRP A 206 22.58 -4.34 6.35
CA TRP A 206 23.84 -3.98 6.97
C TRP A 206 24.82 -5.15 7.07
N LEU A 207 26.10 -4.88 6.88
CA LEU A 207 27.15 -5.79 7.29
C LEU A 207 27.12 -5.96 8.82
N PRO A 208 27.49 -7.14 9.37
CA PRO A 208 27.43 -7.39 10.82
C PRO A 208 28.28 -6.42 11.66
N ASP A 209 29.37 -5.89 11.07
CA ASP A 209 30.27 -4.92 11.70
C ASP A 209 29.83 -3.45 11.52
N SER A 210 28.68 -3.21 10.90
CA SER A 210 28.13 -1.87 10.61
C SER A 210 29.00 -1.01 9.68
N SER A 211 30.03 -1.56 8.99
CA SER A 211 30.95 -0.81 8.13
C SER A 211 30.38 -0.44 6.76
N GLY A 212 29.21 -0.99 6.40
CA GLY A 212 28.53 -0.77 5.13
C GLY A 212 27.27 -1.60 5.03
N PHE A 213 26.61 -1.57 3.87
CA PHE A 213 25.38 -2.30 3.62
C PHE A 213 25.22 -2.69 2.15
N PHE A 214 24.57 -3.82 1.92
CA PHE A 214 24.05 -4.17 0.60
C PHE A 214 22.76 -3.40 0.35
N TYR A 215 22.52 -3.02 -0.91
CA TYR A 215 21.31 -2.33 -1.31
C TYR A 215 20.96 -2.59 -2.77
N LEU A 216 19.68 -2.46 -3.10
CA LEU A 216 19.17 -2.48 -4.47
C LEU A 216 19.07 -1.05 -5.01
N ARG A 217 19.41 -0.87 -6.28
CA ARG A 217 19.23 0.38 -7.01
C ARG A 217 18.63 0.10 -8.38
N VAL A 218 17.81 1.00 -8.92
CA VAL A 218 17.42 0.91 -10.32
C VAL A 218 18.63 1.13 -11.23
N ALA A 219 18.67 0.45 -12.38
CA ALA A 219 19.83 0.50 -13.26
C ALA A 219 20.11 1.91 -13.80
N ASP A 220 19.06 2.64 -14.15
CA ASP A 220 19.15 4.00 -14.67
C ASP A 220 18.01 4.88 -14.13
N PRO A 221 18.27 5.76 -13.13
CA PRO A 221 17.28 6.67 -12.58
C PRO A 221 16.66 7.63 -13.61
N ALA A 222 17.32 7.89 -14.74
CA ALA A 222 16.79 8.75 -15.81
C ALA A 222 15.66 8.10 -16.60
N LYS A 223 15.42 6.79 -16.42
CA LYS A 223 14.34 6.04 -17.06
C LYS A 223 13.02 6.08 -16.30
N ILE A 224 12.91 6.90 -15.26
CA ILE A 224 11.64 7.05 -14.52
C ILE A 224 10.49 7.36 -15.48
N GLY A 225 9.35 6.70 -15.27
CA GLY A 225 8.17 6.78 -16.14
C GLY A 225 8.25 5.89 -17.38
N LYS A 226 9.33 5.12 -17.59
CA LYS A 226 9.45 4.17 -18.70
C LYS A 226 9.28 2.73 -18.25
N VAL A 227 8.78 1.89 -19.13
CA VAL A 227 8.50 0.47 -18.89
C VAL A 227 9.73 -0.35 -18.47
N ASP A 228 10.92 0.09 -18.86
CA ASP A 228 12.19 -0.57 -18.53
C ASP A 228 12.89 0.01 -17.28
N TYR A 229 12.22 0.87 -16.53
CA TYR A 229 12.78 1.53 -15.35
C TYR A 229 13.29 0.54 -14.29
N TYR A 230 12.57 -0.55 -14.06
CA TYR A 230 12.93 -1.56 -13.06
C TYR A 230 13.78 -2.71 -13.59
N LEU A 231 13.98 -2.79 -14.92
CA LEU A 231 14.72 -3.91 -15.51
C LEU A 231 16.22 -3.82 -15.24
N ASN A 232 16.84 -4.98 -15.12
CA ASN A 232 18.28 -5.14 -14.88
C ASN A 232 18.81 -4.38 -13.66
N SER A 233 18.01 -4.31 -12.60
CA SER A 233 18.38 -3.63 -11.35
C SER A 233 19.56 -4.32 -10.67
N PRO A 234 20.62 -3.60 -10.27
CA PRO A 234 21.76 -4.16 -9.56
C PRO A 234 21.55 -4.20 -8.04
N ALA A 235 22.06 -5.28 -7.40
CA ALA A 235 22.44 -5.28 -6.00
C ALA A 235 23.89 -4.79 -5.87
N LEU A 236 24.15 -3.86 -4.96
CA LEU A 236 25.45 -3.23 -4.73
C LEU A 236 25.84 -3.36 -3.26
N LEU A 237 27.13 -3.19 -2.99
CA LEU A 237 27.68 -3.05 -1.65
C LEU A 237 28.22 -1.63 -1.47
N HIS A 238 27.60 -0.86 -0.58
CA HIS A 238 28.15 0.44 -0.18
C HIS A 238 29.03 0.29 1.07
N ARG A 239 30.23 0.88 1.04
CA ARG A 239 31.11 1.06 2.19
C ARG A 239 31.01 2.50 2.67
N LEU A 240 30.78 2.70 3.96
CA LEU A 240 30.66 4.05 4.52
C LEU A 240 31.94 4.88 4.25
N GLY A 241 31.73 6.11 3.81
CA GLY A 241 32.81 7.04 3.48
C GLY A 241 33.42 6.87 2.09
N THR A 242 32.89 5.97 1.24
CA THR A 242 33.29 5.85 -0.17
C THR A 242 32.30 6.59 -1.09
N ASP A 243 32.72 6.90 -2.32
CA ASP A 243 31.81 7.48 -3.32
C ASP A 243 30.86 6.36 -3.83
N PRO A 244 29.55 6.54 -3.77
CA PRO A 244 28.57 5.53 -4.24
C PRO A 244 28.69 5.17 -5.74
N LYS A 245 29.41 5.96 -6.54
CA LYS A 245 29.71 5.60 -7.95
C LYS A 245 30.66 4.40 -8.06
N ASP A 246 31.48 4.22 -7.04
CA ASP A 246 32.50 3.18 -7.00
C ASP A 246 32.00 1.91 -6.28
N ASP A 247 30.73 1.87 -5.88
CA ASP A 247 30.14 0.74 -5.19
C ASP A 247 30.22 -0.53 -6.05
N PRO A 248 30.84 -1.60 -5.54
CA PRO A 248 30.94 -2.85 -6.29
C PRO A 248 29.56 -3.46 -6.52
N VAL A 249 29.32 -3.86 -7.77
CA VAL A 249 28.13 -4.62 -8.16
C VAL A 249 28.29 -6.06 -7.70
N VAL A 250 27.34 -6.52 -6.89
CA VAL A 250 27.29 -7.89 -6.37
C VAL A 250 26.52 -8.83 -7.34
N MET A 251 25.43 -8.31 -7.91
CA MET A 251 24.57 -9.05 -8.83
C MET A 251 23.80 -8.07 -9.71
N VAL A 252 23.57 -8.44 -10.98
CA VAL A 252 22.66 -7.72 -11.88
C VAL A 252 21.62 -8.71 -12.42
N SER A 253 20.34 -8.38 -12.27
CA SER A 253 19.26 -9.19 -12.86
C SER A 253 19.40 -9.32 -14.37
N GLY A 254 19.12 -10.52 -14.90
CA GLY A 254 19.18 -10.83 -16.32
C GLY A 254 20.56 -10.97 -16.94
N LYS A 255 21.67 -10.91 -16.16
CA LYS A 255 23.03 -10.87 -16.72
C LYS A 255 24.00 -11.95 -16.24
N ASP A 256 23.65 -12.70 -15.20
CA ASP A 256 24.51 -13.76 -14.66
C ASP A 256 23.95 -15.14 -15.02
N ALA A 257 24.66 -15.91 -15.83
CA ALA A 257 24.24 -17.26 -16.23
C ALA A 257 24.36 -18.30 -15.11
N ALA A 258 25.26 -18.08 -14.14
CA ALA A 258 25.44 -18.99 -12.99
C ALA A 258 24.36 -18.77 -11.92
N VAL A 259 23.77 -17.59 -11.89
CA VAL A 259 22.70 -17.20 -10.96
C VAL A 259 21.54 -16.61 -11.76
N PRO A 260 20.63 -17.45 -12.28
CA PRO A 260 19.57 -17.02 -13.20
C PRO A 260 18.48 -16.23 -12.46
N VAL A 261 18.77 -14.96 -12.21
CA VAL A 261 17.79 -13.94 -11.79
C VAL A 261 17.24 -13.30 -13.05
N ALA A 262 15.92 -13.31 -13.26
CA ALA A 262 15.31 -12.72 -14.45
C ALA A 262 15.51 -11.18 -14.49
N ASP A 263 15.43 -10.57 -15.67
CA ASP A 263 15.69 -9.14 -15.87
C ASP A 263 14.72 -8.22 -15.09
N ASN A 264 13.52 -8.70 -14.81
CA ASN A 264 12.46 -8.03 -14.05
C ASN A 264 12.42 -8.43 -12.56
N GLU A 265 13.37 -9.25 -12.08
CA GLU A 265 13.52 -9.60 -10.67
C GLU A 265 14.50 -8.67 -9.95
N PHE A 266 14.33 -8.52 -8.65
CA PHE A 266 15.15 -7.67 -7.79
C PHE A 266 16.12 -8.53 -6.96
N PRO A 267 17.41 -8.58 -7.32
CA PRO A 267 18.41 -9.30 -6.53
C PRO A 267 18.62 -8.58 -5.21
N THR A 268 18.35 -9.26 -4.10
CA THR A 268 18.51 -8.67 -2.76
C THR A 268 19.43 -9.54 -1.92
N VAL A 269 20.52 -8.95 -1.44
CA VAL A 269 21.49 -9.63 -0.56
C VAL A 269 21.11 -9.36 0.89
N ILE A 270 20.90 -10.41 1.67
CA ILE A 270 20.49 -10.35 3.08
C ILE A 270 21.57 -10.99 3.93
N THR A 271 21.93 -10.32 5.03
CA THR A 271 22.89 -10.79 6.03
C THR A 271 22.18 -11.06 7.36
N SER A 272 22.71 -11.94 8.18
CA SER A 272 22.31 -12.06 9.58
C SER A 272 23.30 -11.34 10.48
N ARG A 273 22.86 -10.94 11.68
CA ARG A 273 23.71 -10.23 12.66
C ARG A 273 24.87 -11.09 13.19
N SER A 274 24.79 -12.40 13.05
CA SER A 274 25.70 -13.36 13.66
C SER A 274 26.31 -14.32 12.64
N GLY A 275 26.16 -14.08 11.33
CA GLY A 275 26.43 -15.08 10.31
C GLY A 275 27.65 -14.85 9.45
N GLU A 276 28.32 -15.96 9.05
CA GLU A 276 29.38 -15.99 8.05
C GLU A 276 28.82 -16.04 6.62
N TYR A 277 27.51 -16.13 6.45
CA TYR A 277 26.83 -16.32 5.17
C TYR A 277 25.95 -15.13 4.81
N ALA A 278 25.83 -14.88 3.51
CA ALA A 278 24.82 -14.04 2.91
C ALA A 278 23.85 -14.90 2.11
N VAL A 279 22.58 -14.50 2.11
CA VAL A 279 21.54 -15.09 1.26
C VAL A 279 21.16 -14.07 0.19
N LEU A 280 21.21 -14.48 -1.07
CA LEU A 280 20.70 -13.72 -2.20
C LEU A 280 19.31 -14.26 -2.54
N GLY A 281 18.30 -13.39 -2.49
CA GLY A 281 16.97 -13.67 -2.97
C GLY A 281 16.70 -12.97 -4.30
N ALA A 282 16.05 -13.67 -5.25
CA ALA A 282 15.55 -13.09 -6.48
C ALA A 282 14.05 -12.81 -6.33
N PHE A 283 13.71 -11.56 -5.97
CA PHE A 283 12.32 -11.18 -5.72
C PHE A 283 11.67 -10.68 -7.01
N GLY A 284 10.71 -11.43 -7.52
CA GLY A 284 9.98 -11.09 -8.74
C GLY A 284 8.79 -10.17 -8.46
N GLY A 285 8.98 -8.84 -8.45
CA GLY A 285 7.91 -7.85 -8.41
C GLY A 285 6.77 -8.16 -7.42
N VAL A 286 5.72 -8.78 -7.92
CA VAL A 286 4.52 -9.17 -7.15
C VAL A 286 4.44 -10.67 -6.85
N ARG A 287 5.40 -11.45 -7.35
CA ARG A 287 5.47 -12.90 -7.11
C ARG A 287 6.00 -13.17 -5.70
N ARG A 288 5.37 -14.10 -4.98
CA ARG A 288 5.81 -14.48 -3.63
C ARG A 288 6.90 -15.56 -3.63
N GLN A 289 7.01 -16.38 -4.68
CA GLN A 289 8.01 -17.42 -4.78
C GLN A 289 9.38 -16.84 -5.10
N ASN A 290 10.37 -17.16 -4.26
CA ASN A 290 11.70 -16.58 -4.32
C ASN A 290 12.75 -17.67 -4.50
N PRO A 291 13.46 -17.73 -5.64
CA PRO A 291 14.72 -18.47 -5.74
C PRO A 291 15.75 -17.90 -4.75
N LEU A 292 16.44 -18.77 -4.04
CA LEU A 292 17.44 -18.38 -3.05
C LEU A 292 18.80 -18.98 -3.37
N TYR A 293 19.84 -18.20 -3.07
CA TYR A 293 21.24 -18.60 -3.21
C TYR A 293 21.98 -18.24 -1.92
N VAL A 294 23.05 -18.97 -1.60
CA VAL A 294 23.88 -18.74 -0.41
C VAL A 294 25.35 -18.67 -0.82
N ALA A 295 26.09 -17.75 -0.19
CA ALA A 295 27.54 -17.65 -0.31
C ALA A 295 28.17 -17.22 1.01
N LYS A 296 29.48 -17.39 1.18
CA LYS A 296 30.21 -16.83 2.32
C LYS A 296 30.24 -15.32 2.22
N LEU A 297 29.83 -14.64 3.29
CA LEU A 297 29.74 -13.18 3.34
C LEU A 297 31.07 -12.49 3.02
N ALA A 298 32.19 -13.05 3.51
CA ALA A 298 33.53 -12.53 3.22
C ALA A 298 33.87 -12.53 1.71
N ASP A 299 33.43 -13.58 1.00
CA ASP A 299 33.64 -13.69 -0.45
C ASP A 299 32.72 -12.75 -1.23
N VAL A 300 31.45 -12.58 -0.78
CA VAL A 300 30.53 -11.60 -1.35
C VAL A 300 31.08 -10.18 -1.19
N ALA A 301 31.55 -9.83 0.02
CA ALA A 301 32.12 -8.51 0.31
C ALA A 301 33.44 -8.21 -0.41
N ALA A 302 34.13 -9.27 -0.88
CA ALA A 302 35.36 -9.18 -1.65
C ALA A 302 35.16 -9.30 -3.18
N GLY A 303 33.90 -9.38 -3.66
CA GLY A 303 33.57 -9.49 -5.09
C GLY A 303 33.95 -10.83 -5.74
N ARG A 304 34.09 -11.90 -4.97
CA ARG A 304 34.42 -13.27 -5.46
C ARG A 304 33.40 -14.32 -5.00
N ALA A 305 32.17 -13.91 -4.84
CA ALA A 305 31.09 -14.78 -4.39
C ALA A 305 30.88 -15.99 -5.32
N ALA A 306 30.95 -17.19 -4.77
CA ALA A 306 30.50 -18.41 -5.44
C ALA A 306 29.09 -18.76 -4.90
N TRP A 307 28.06 -18.17 -5.50
CA TRP A 307 26.67 -18.39 -5.11
C TRP A 307 26.25 -19.84 -5.38
N LYS A 308 25.72 -20.50 -4.36
CA LYS A 308 25.14 -21.84 -4.45
C LYS A 308 23.62 -21.75 -4.37
N GLN A 309 22.92 -22.33 -5.33
CA GLN A 309 21.47 -22.38 -5.33
C GLN A 309 20.93 -23.22 -4.17
N VAL A 310 20.03 -22.66 -3.40
CA VAL A 310 19.30 -23.31 -2.30
C VAL A 310 17.97 -23.86 -2.79
N CYS A 311 17.22 -23.05 -3.52
CA CYS A 311 15.92 -23.41 -4.09
C CYS A 311 15.67 -22.68 -5.41
N THR A 312 14.77 -23.24 -6.20
CA THR A 312 14.24 -22.67 -7.44
C THR A 312 12.86 -22.06 -7.21
N ILE A 313 12.28 -21.44 -8.23
CA ILE A 313 10.90 -20.96 -8.20
C ILE A 313 9.90 -22.12 -7.97
N ASP A 314 10.18 -23.32 -8.52
CA ASP A 314 9.31 -24.49 -8.41
C ASP A 314 9.29 -25.10 -7.00
N ASP A 315 10.24 -24.73 -6.14
CA ASP A 315 10.25 -25.11 -4.73
C ASP A 315 9.29 -24.26 -3.90
N GLU A 316 8.72 -23.21 -4.51
CA GLU A 316 7.68 -22.35 -3.96
C GLU A 316 8.00 -21.82 -2.55
N VAL A 317 9.25 -21.43 -2.33
CA VAL A 317 9.66 -20.77 -1.09
C VAL A 317 9.13 -19.33 -1.12
N VAL A 318 8.28 -18.98 -0.14
CA VAL A 318 7.58 -17.70 -0.07
C VAL A 318 8.08 -16.79 1.04
N ASP A 319 8.83 -17.34 2.01
CA ASP A 319 9.50 -16.60 3.08
C ASP A 319 10.67 -17.43 3.62
N PHE A 320 11.62 -16.77 4.28
CA PHE A 320 12.76 -17.44 4.91
C PHE A 320 13.33 -16.63 6.06
N ALA A 321 13.98 -17.33 6.97
CA ALA A 321 14.74 -16.73 8.07
C ALA A 321 16.00 -17.55 8.33
N PHE A 322 17.09 -16.92 8.79
CA PHE A 322 18.33 -17.63 9.07
C PHE A 322 19.13 -16.99 10.21
N ASP A 323 19.92 -17.80 10.88
CA ASP A 323 20.93 -17.37 11.88
C ASP A 323 22.36 -17.67 11.38
N ALA A 324 23.29 -17.95 12.27
CA ALA A 324 24.66 -18.29 11.90
C ALA A 324 24.77 -19.68 11.24
N ASN A 325 23.88 -20.60 11.59
CA ASN A 325 24.01 -22.01 11.28
C ASN A 325 22.93 -22.56 10.33
N ASP A 326 21.68 -22.11 10.51
CA ASP A 326 20.52 -22.71 9.89
C ASP A 326 19.73 -21.71 9.05
N LEU A 327 19.19 -22.21 7.95
CA LEU A 327 18.23 -21.55 7.09
C LEU A 327 16.88 -22.25 7.20
N TYR A 328 15.84 -21.48 7.53
CA TYR A 328 14.45 -21.90 7.57
C TYR A 328 13.73 -21.39 6.33
N LEU A 329 12.98 -22.26 5.66
CA LEU A 329 12.28 -22.00 4.40
C LEU A 329 10.79 -22.23 4.61
N LEU A 330 9.96 -21.22 4.42
CA LEU A 330 8.50 -21.36 4.31
C LEU A 330 8.16 -21.68 2.85
N SER A 331 7.64 -22.86 2.59
CA SER A 331 7.30 -23.31 1.23
C SER A 331 5.85 -23.74 1.11
N THR A 332 5.23 -23.40 -0.03
CA THR A 332 3.87 -23.83 -0.40
C THR A 332 3.87 -25.02 -1.36
N ARG A 333 5.03 -25.56 -1.74
CA ARG A 333 5.15 -26.73 -2.60
C ARG A 333 4.59 -27.97 -1.92
N GLY A 334 3.49 -28.52 -2.46
CA GLY A 334 2.80 -29.65 -1.88
C GLY A 334 2.18 -29.40 -0.51
N ALA A 335 2.03 -28.11 -0.10
CA ALA A 335 1.46 -27.66 1.17
C ALA A 335 0.85 -26.28 0.97
N ALA A 336 -0.40 -26.20 0.50
CA ALA A 336 -1.02 -24.94 0.10
C ALA A 336 -1.16 -23.92 1.23
N ASN A 337 -1.21 -24.39 2.48
CA ASN A 337 -1.22 -23.56 3.68
C ASN A 337 0.20 -23.27 4.23
N GLY A 338 1.24 -23.76 3.57
CA GLY A 338 2.64 -23.59 3.99
C GLY A 338 3.16 -24.71 4.90
N LYS A 339 4.44 -25.01 4.74
CA LYS A 339 5.25 -25.86 5.61
C LYS A 339 6.60 -25.22 5.82
N VAL A 340 7.24 -25.46 6.97
CA VAL A 340 8.56 -24.92 7.26
C VAL A 340 9.59 -26.05 7.18
N LEU A 341 10.63 -25.77 6.41
CA LEU A 341 11.79 -26.66 6.23
C LEU A 341 13.01 -26.01 6.90
N ARG A 342 13.97 -26.81 7.35
CA ARG A 342 15.25 -26.39 7.90
C ARG A 342 16.40 -27.07 7.19
N THR A 343 17.44 -26.30 6.85
CA THR A 343 18.69 -26.81 6.25
C THR A 343 19.89 -26.06 6.83
N PRO A 344 21.04 -26.74 7.07
CA PRO A 344 22.26 -26.05 7.49
C PRO A 344 22.76 -25.10 6.39
N LEU A 345 23.19 -23.88 6.73
CA LEU A 345 23.71 -22.91 5.76
C LEU A 345 24.94 -23.39 5.00
N ALA A 346 25.83 -24.11 5.66
CA ALA A 346 27.05 -24.64 5.03
C ALA A 346 26.77 -25.60 3.86
N SER A 347 25.61 -26.28 3.88
CA SER A 347 25.16 -27.22 2.85
C SER A 347 23.73 -26.97 2.41
N ALA A 348 23.32 -25.70 2.41
CA ALA A 348 21.94 -25.28 2.20
C ALA A 348 21.37 -25.83 0.87
N SER A 349 20.24 -26.50 0.96
CA SER A 349 19.52 -27.07 -0.17
C SER A 349 18.09 -27.41 0.21
N TYR A 350 17.12 -26.96 -0.60
CA TYR A 350 15.72 -27.34 -0.43
C TYR A 350 15.51 -28.85 -0.47
N LYS A 351 16.20 -29.52 -1.39
CA LYS A 351 16.05 -30.94 -1.61
C LYS A 351 16.42 -31.78 -0.37
N ASN A 352 17.40 -31.33 0.42
CA ASN A 352 17.89 -32.04 1.59
C ASN A 352 17.37 -31.40 2.90
N ALA A 353 16.49 -30.41 2.83
CA ALA A 353 15.95 -29.72 4.00
C ALA A 353 14.93 -30.61 4.76
N ALA A 354 15.05 -30.67 6.07
CA ALA A 354 14.11 -31.39 6.92
C ALA A 354 12.85 -30.58 7.19
N THR A 355 11.66 -31.18 7.09
CA THR A 355 10.42 -30.53 7.51
C THR A 355 10.38 -30.42 9.04
N VAL A 356 10.34 -29.19 9.56
CA VAL A 356 10.26 -28.93 11.01
C VAL A 356 8.85 -28.50 11.45
N VAL A 357 8.04 -27.94 10.52
CA VAL A 357 6.60 -27.71 10.72
C VAL A 357 5.87 -28.16 9.46
N GLY A 358 4.99 -29.17 9.59
CA GLY A 358 4.14 -29.66 8.49
C GLY A 358 2.97 -28.70 8.18
N GLU A 359 2.30 -28.95 7.05
CA GLU A 359 1.06 -28.24 6.69
C GLU A 359 -0.01 -28.45 7.75
N GLY A 360 -0.62 -27.36 8.21
CA GLY A 360 -1.74 -27.35 9.15
C GLY A 360 -3.04 -26.83 8.53
N ALA A 361 -4.06 -26.69 9.39
CA ALA A 361 -5.36 -26.09 8.98
C ALA A 361 -5.24 -24.59 8.71
N LEU A 362 -4.36 -23.89 9.43
CA LEU A 362 -4.09 -22.46 9.25
C LEU A 362 -3.03 -22.24 8.17
N VAL A 363 -3.10 -21.11 7.51
CA VAL A 363 -2.06 -20.68 6.59
C VAL A 363 -0.88 -20.12 7.37
N VAL A 364 0.33 -20.59 7.13
CA VAL A 364 1.54 -19.92 7.62
C VAL A 364 1.85 -18.79 6.63
N GLU A 365 1.69 -17.54 7.08
CA GLU A 365 1.85 -16.37 6.22
C GLU A 365 3.29 -15.88 6.17
N SER A 366 3.97 -15.87 7.31
CA SER A 366 5.38 -15.46 7.45
C SER A 366 6.06 -16.13 8.63
N ILE A 367 7.40 -16.03 8.66
CA ILE A 367 8.24 -16.56 9.73
C ILE A 367 9.25 -15.50 10.19
N ALA A 368 9.60 -15.51 11.48
CA ALA A 368 10.63 -14.65 12.05
C ALA A 368 11.49 -15.43 13.05
N LEU A 369 12.81 -15.27 12.97
CA LEU A 369 13.75 -16.02 13.80
C LEU A 369 14.32 -15.13 14.91
N ALA A 370 14.11 -15.57 16.15
CA ALA A 370 14.72 -15.02 17.34
C ALA A 370 15.77 -15.97 17.92
N ARG A 371 16.52 -15.53 18.92
CA ARG A 371 17.49 -16.36 19.62
C ARG A 371 16.83 -17.60 20.27
N ASP A 372 15.62 -17.46 20.79
CA ASP A 372 14.88 -18.50 21.51
C ASP A 372 14.02 -19.41 20.62
N GLY A 373 13.94 -19.17 19.32
CA GLY A 373 13.21 -20.03 18.37
C GLY A 373 12.65 -19.32 17.14
N LEU A 374 11.92 -20.08 16.33
CA LEU A 374 11.25 -19.60 15.13
C LEU A 374 9.79 -19.29 15.44
N TYR A 375 9.36 -18.07 15.14
CA TYR A 375 7.97 -17.62 15.27
C TYR A 375 7.29 -17.72 13.90
N LEU A 376 6.06 -18.26 13.90
CA LEU A 376 5.22 -18.42 12.74
C LEU A 376 3.99 -17.54 12.90
N GLN A 377 3.72 -16.67 11.92
CA GLN A 377 2.48 -15.92 11.82
C GLN A 377 1.48 -16.75 11.04
N ASP A 378 0.44 -17.21 11.73
CA ASP A 378 -0.63 -17.99 11.13
C ASP A 378 -1.83 -17.11 10.80
N LEU A 379 -2.60 -17.52 9.78
CA LEU A 379 -3.73 -16.78 9.23
C LEU A 379 -4.97 -17.67 9.08
N ASP A 380 -6.14 -17.15 9.53
CA ASP A 380 -7.47 -17.73 9.32
C ASP A 380 -8.47 -16.67 8.88
N GLY A 381 -8.76 -16.62 7.57
CA GLY A 381 -9.78 -15.72 7.03
C GLY A 381 -9.57 -14.24 7.35
N GLY A 382 -8.30 -13.79 7.35
CA GLY A 382 -7.90 -12.41 7.63
C GLY A 382 -7.49 -12.13 9.09
N TYR A 383 -7.62 -13.10 10.01
CA TYR A 383 -7.22 -12.97 11.40
C TYR A 383 -5.93 -13.73 11.68
N HIS A 384 -5.03 -13.11 12.45
CA HIS A 384 -3.72 -13.69 12.75
C HIS A 384 -3.63 -14.30 14.14
N SER A 385 -2.82 -15.34 14.24
CA SER A 385 -2.31 -15.90 15.47
C SER A 385 -0.80 -16.16 15.33
N VAL A 386 -0.12 -16.48 16.42
CA VAL A 386 1.31 -16.76 16.41
C VAL A 386 1.59 -18.08 17.11
N ARG A 387 2.47 -18.89 16.49
CA ARG A 387 3.07 -20.06 17.13
C ARG A 387 4.58 -19.88 17.19
N LYS A 388 5.21 -20.53 18.14
CA LYS A 388 6.67 -20.60 18.29
C LYS A 388 7.15 -22.03 18.22
N LEU A 389 8.10 -22.30 17.32
CA LEU A 389 8.92 -23.50 17.32
C LEU A 389 10.16 -23.21 18.19
N GLY A 390 10.19 -23.79 19.39
CA GLY A 390 11.33 -23.65 20.30
C GLY A 390 12.59 -24.34 19.78
N ARG A 391 13.75 -24.02 20.36
CA ARG A 391 15.01 -24.69 20.03
C ARG A 391 15.02 -26.18 20.41
N ASP A 392 14.12 -26.59 21.29
CA ASP A 392 13.82 -27.98 21.67
C ASP A 392 12.94 -28.73 20.67
N GLY A 393 12.48 -28.07 19.61
CA GLY A 393 11.59 -28.61 18.59
C GLY A 393 10.11 -28.62 18.97
N GLN A 394 9.73 -28.08 20.13
CA GLN A 394 8.32 -28.00 20.55
C GLN A 394 7.63 -26.81 19.89
N LEU A 395 6.42 -27.05 19.34
CA LEU A 395 5.58 -26.03 18.73
C LEU A 395 4.48 -25.63 19.74
N ALA A 396 4.45 -24.36 20.14
CA ALA A 396 3.52 -23.81 21.12
C ALA A 396 2.83 -22.54 20.60
N ALA A 397 1.60 -22.29 21.02
CA ALA A 397 0.90 -21.04 20.74
C ALA A 397 1.50 -19.89 21.56
N VAL A 398 1.61 -18.71 20.94
CA VAL A 398 1.96 -17.45 21.60
C VAL A 398 0.66 -16.71 21.91
N PRO A 399 0.36 -16.42 23.19
CA PRO A 399 -0.88 -15.73 23.53
C PRO A 399 -0.88 -14.28 23.05
N LEU A 400 -1.92 -13.89 22.35
CA LEU A 400 -2.15 -12.51 21.92
C LEU A 400 -3.30 -11.90 22.73
N PRO A 401 -3.15 -10.68 23.29
CA PRO A 401 -4.19 -10.03 24.07
C PRO A 401 -5.27 -9.34 23.22
N TRP A 402 -5.33 -9.63 21.92
CA TRP A 402 -6.34 -9.13 20.99
C TRP A 402 -6.69 -10.19 19.93
N GLU A 403 -7.84 -9.97 19.28
CA GLU A 403 -8.24 -10.65 18.06
C GLU A 403 -8.17 -9.67 16.88
N GLY A 404 -7.45 -10.02 15.81
CA GLY A 404 -7.27 -9.12 14.68
C GLY A 404 -6.10 -9.49 13.78
N SER A 405 -5.38 -8.49 13.31
CA SER A 405 -4.25 -8.62 12.41
C SER A 405 -2.92 -8.28 13.09
N ILE A 406 -1.86 -8.85 12.54
CA ILE A 406 -0.47 -8.46 12.78
C ILE A 406 0.04 -7.85 11.48
N SER A 407 0.33 -6.56 11.47
CA SER A 407 0.85 -5.87 10.29
C SER A 407 2.37 -5.82 10.23
N GLY A 408 3.05 -6.19 11.30
CA GLY A 408 4.50 -6.30 11.39
C GLY A 408 4.91 -7.32 12.45
N LEU A 409 5.81 -8.22 12.08
CA LEU A 409 6.45 -9.19 12.94
C LEU A 409 7.96 -8.95 12.90
N SER A 410 8.58 -8.62 14.03
CA SER A 410 10.00 -8.30 14.11
C SER A 410 10.70 -9.08 15.22
N ALA A 411 11.71 -9.84 14.82
CA ALA A 411 12.60 -10.56 15.71
C ALA A 411 14.05 -10.39 15.24
N ASN A 412 15.00 -10.71 16.09
CA ASN A 412 16.39 -10.80 15.68
C ASN A 412 17.10 -11.96 16.39
N THR A 413 18.14 -12.49 15.75
CA THR A 413 18.82 -13.73 16.18
C THR A 413 19.67 -13.60 17.45
N VAL A 414 19.82 -12.38 17.99
CA VAL A 414 20.62 -12.09 19.20
C VAL A 414 19.75 -11.75 20.42
N GLU A 415 18.43 -11.68 20.25
CA GLU A 415 17.47 -11.37 21.32
C GLU A 415 16.36 -12.44 21.38
N ASP A 416 15.81 -12.66 22.58
CA ASP A 416 14.67 -13.56 22.77
C ASP A 416 13.35 -12.83 22.51
N GLY A 417 12.34 -13.60 22.06
CA GLY A 417 10.97 -13.12 21.84
C GLY A 417 10.83 -12.23 20.59
N LEU A 418 9.68 -11.53 20.47
CA LEU A 418 9.39 -10.78 19.27
C LEU A 418 8.61 -9.50 19.56
N TRP A 419 8.67 -8.57 18.62
CA TRP A 419 7.87 -7.37 18.52
C TRP A 419 6.75 -7.56 17.49
N LEU A 420 5.57 -7.03 17.78
CA LEU A 420 4.36 -7.20 16.98
C LEU A 420 3.67 -5.86 16.80
N ASP A 421 3.31 -5.55 15.56
CA ASP A 421 2.39 -4.45 15.24
C ASP A 421 0.97 -5.04 15.16
N GLY A 422 0.23 -4.95 16.27
CA GLY A 422 -1.11 -5.51 16.41
C GLY A 422 -2.22 -4.50 16.13
N THR A 423 -3.25 -4.90 15.39
CA THR A 423 -4.43 -4.08 15.09
C THR A 423 -5.68 -4.95 14.95
N GLY A 424 -6.86 -4.33 14.96
CA GLY A 424 -8.13 -5.02 14.73
C GLY A 424 -9.15 -4.04 14.17
N TRP A 425 -10.40 -4.48 13.95
CA TRP A 425 -11.45 -3.56 13.47
C TRP A 425 -11.73 -2.42 14.46
N LEU A 426 -11.59 -2.69 15.75
CA LEU A 426 -11.81 -1.76 16.86
C LEU A 426 -10.59 -1.68 17.79
N LEU A 427 -9.42 -2.10 17.32
CA LEU A 427 -8.16 -1.98 18.04
C LEU A 427 -7.22 -1.07 17.24
N PRO A 428 -6.91 0.15 17.70
CA PRO A 428 -5.88 1.00 17.09
C PRO A 428 -4.54 0.29 17.01
N LEU A 429 -3.82 0.48 15.89
CA LEU A 429 -2.49 -0.05 15.68
C LEU A 429 -1.60 0.26 16.88
N SER A 430 -1.02 -0.77 17.46
CA SER A 430 -0.23 -0.71 18.69
C SER A 430 0.91 -1.70 18.61
N ILE A 431 2.04 -1.32 19.21
CA ILE A 431 3.21 -2.18 19.33
C ILE A 431 3.07 -3.04 20.58
N PHE A 432 3.28 -4.33 20.40
CA PHE A 432 3.32 -5.34 21.48
C PHE A 432 4.68 -6.01 21.54
N ARG A 433 5.05 -6.46 22.73
CA ARG A 433 6.25 -7.26 22.97
C ARG A 433 5.84 -8.61 23.54
N HIS A 434 6.26 -9.70 22.91
CA HIS A 434 6.20 -11.03 23.50
C HIS A 434 7.51 -11.32 24.24
N ASP A 435 7.39 -11.58 25.55
CA ASP A 435 8.50 -12.00 26.40
C ASP A 435 8.38 -13.51 26.66
N PRO A 436 9.28 -14.34 26.11
CA PRO A 436 9.23 -15.79 26.30
C PRO A 436 9.57 -16.23 27.72
N ALA A 437 10.26 -15.41 28.51
CA ALA A 437 10.57 -15.75 29.91
C ALA A 437 9.33 -15.73 30.78
N THR A 438 8.38 -14.82 30.51
CA THR A 438 7.10 -14.73 31.22
C THR A 438 5.95 -15.39 30.48
N GLY A 439 6.14 -15.70 29.17
CA GLY A 439 5.10 -16.21 28.27
C GLY A 439 4.04 -15.17 27.92
N LYS A 440 4.21 -13.90 28.26
CA LYS A 440 3.22 -12.83 28.05
C LYS A 440 3.50 -12.03 26.81
N THR A 441 2.40 -11.53 26.21
CA THR A 441 2.43 -10.51 25.14
C THR A 441 1.72 -9.28 25.65
N GLU A 442 2.43 -8.16 25.78
CA GLU A 442 1.91 -6.94 26.36
C GLU A 442 2.18 -5.72 25.47
N ARG A 443 1.37 -4.65 25.62
CA ARG A 443 1.65 -3.38 24.93
C ARG A 443 2.98 -2.80 25.36
N ALA A 444 3.79 -2.39 24.41
CA ALA A 444 5.13 -1.87 24.66
C ALA A 444 5.17 -0.41 25.19
N GLY A 445 4.05 0.31 25.19
CA GLY A 445 4.00 1.70 25.67
C GLY A 445 4.77 2.71 24.81
N LEU A 446 5.10 2.38 23.55
CA LEU A 446 5.85 3.27 22.63
C LEU A 446 4.99 4.39 22.03
N ALA A 447 3.68 4.34 22.22
CA ALA A 447 2.75 5.44 21.97
C ALA A 447 1.69 5.48 23.06
N PRO A 448 1.13 6.65 23.38
CA PRO A 448 -0.01 6.75 24.31
C PRO A 448 -1.18 5.90 23.80
N PRO A 449 -1.98 5.31 24.70
CA PRO A 449 -3.20 4.61 24.31
C PRO A 449 -4.18 5.57 23.64
N SER A 450 -4.97 5.06 22.71
CA SER A 450 -6.04 5.84 22.06
C SER A 450 -7.09 6.27 23.09
N THR A 451 -7.55 7.50 23.01
CA THR A 451 -8.62 8.06 23.83
C THR A 451 -10.01 7.90 23.19
N LEU A 452 -10.10 7.25 22.02
CA LEU A 452 -11.37 7.05 21.32
C LEU A 452 -12.26 6.07 22.09
N ASP A 453 -13.52 6.43 22.30
CA ASP A 453 -14.53 5.52 22.82
C ASP A 453 -15.00 4.57 21.71
N LEU A 454 -14.52 3.34 21.77
CA LEU A 454 -14.87 2.29 20.82
C LEU A 454 -15.96 1.35 21.34
N ALA A 455 -16.41 1.51 22.60
CA ALA A 455 -17.41 0.64 23.22
C ALA A 455 -18.80 0.68 22.54
N ALA A 456 -19.08 1.80 21.84
CA ALA A 456 -20.34 2.00 21.09
C ALA A 456 -20.39 1.24 19.75
N TYR A 457 -19.30 0.58 19.33
CA TYR A 457 -19.20 -0.09 18.03
C TYR A 457 -19.02 -1.59 18.20
N GLU A 458 -19.34 -2.33 17.15
CA GLU A 458 -19.14 -3.77 17.05
C GLU A 458 -18.53 -4.14 15.70
N ALA A 459 -17.76 -5.22 15.68
CA ALA A 459 -17.27 -5.88 14.49
C ALA A 459 -17.92 -7.28 14.40
N VAL A 460 -18.53 -7.58 13.28
CA VAL A 460 -19.22 -8.86 13.04
C VAL A 460 -18.48 -9.61 11.94
N ARG A 461 -18.02 -10.83 12.24
CA ARG A 461 -17.47 -11.77 11.26
C ARG A 461 -18.60 -12.64 10.74
N THR A 462 -18.81 -12.68 9.44
CA THR A 462 -19.84 -13.49 8.79
C THR A 462 -19.34 -14.08 7.47
N VAL A 463 -20.19 -14.84 6.78
CA VAL A 463 -19.84 -15.47 5.51
C VAL A 463 -20.97 -15.21 4.51
N ALA A 464 -20.61 -14.74 3.33
CA ALA A 464 -21.46 -14.74 2.15
C ALA A 464 -21.21 -16.03 1.35
N VAL A 465 -22.27 -16.60 0.77
CA VAL A 465 -22.12 -17.74 -0.14
C VAL A 465 -22.15 -17.20 -1.57
N ALA A 466 -21.03 -17.35 -2.27
CA ALA A 466 -20.91 -16.97 -3.66
C ALA A 466 -21.76 -17.86 -4.57
N ARG A 467 -22.04 -17.42 -5.79
CA ARG A 467 -22.85 -18.11 -6.79
C ARG A 467 -22.34 -19.51 -7.16
N ASP A 468 -21.06 -19.77 -6.95
CA ASP A 468 -20.42 -21.08 -7.16
C ASP A 468 -20.35 -21.93 -5.88
N GLY A 469 -20.98 -21.49 -4.79
CA GLY A 469 -21.00 -22.16 -3.50
C GLY A 469 -19.81 -21.85 -2.59
N THR A 470 -18.82 -21.05 -3.05
CA THR A 470 -17.67 -20.66 -2.24
C THR A 470 -18.11 -19.80 -1.05
N LYS A 471 -17.61 -20.13 0.13
CA LYS A 471 -17.84 -19.37 1.36
C LYS A 471 -16.85 -18.19 1.43
N VAL A 472 -17.32 -16.98 1.15
CA VAL A 472 -16.51 -15.76 1.16
C VAL A 472 -16.64 -15.08 2.51
N PRO A 473 -15.54 -14.91 3.28
CA PRO A 473 -15.59 -14.18 4.55
C PRO A 473 -15.98 -12.73 4.31
N LEU A 474 -16.75 -12.17 5.25
CA LEU A 474 -17.22 -10.80 5.22
C LEU A 474 -17.16 -10.22 6.63
N SER A 475 -16.40 -9.16 6.80
CA SER A 475 -16.32 -8.41 8.06
C SER A 475 -17.18 -7.16 7.97
N ILE A 476 -17.96 -6.88 9.04
CA ILE A 476 -18.87 -5.74 9.10
C ILE A 476 -18.57 -4.96 10.38
N VAL A 477 -18.39 -3.65 10.27
CA VAL A 477 -18.21 -2.74 11.41
C VAL A 477 -19.37 -1.75 11.43
N ALA A 478 -20.03 -1.66 12.55
CA ALA A 478 -21.20 -0.81 12.72
C ALA A 478 -21.33 -0.34 14.17
N ARG A 479 -22.22 0.61 14.40
CA ARG A 479 -22.62 1.00 15.75
C ARG A 479 -23.47 -0.11 16.37
N LYS A 480 -23.23 -0.45 17.65
CA LYS A 480 -24.04 -1.42 18.39
C LYS A 480 -25.51 -1.03 18.36
N GLY A 481 -26.39 -2.02 18.15
CA GLY A 481 -27.82 -1.81 18.07
C GLY A 481 -28.31 -1.09 16.82
N LEU A 482 -27.47 -0.95 15.77
CA LEU A 482 -27.90 -0.37 14.51
C LEU A 482 -29.09 -1.14 13.93
N LYS A 483 -30.17 -0.41 13.61
CA LYS A 483 -31.37 -1.02 13.03
C LYS A 483 -31.11 -1.53 11.62
N ARG A 484 -31.30 -2.83 11.42
CA ARG A 484 -31.17 -3.50 10.10
C ARG A 484 -32.49 -3.40 9.33
N ASP A 485 -32.79 -2.22 8.78
CA ASP A 485 -34.01 -1.97 8.02
C ASP A 485 -33.80 -1.77 6.51
N GLY A 486 -32.52 -1.92 6.05
CA GLY A 486 -32.15 -1.72 4.67
C GLY A 486 -31.86 -0.26 4.26
N ARG A 487 -31.85 0.69 5.20
CA ARG A 487 -31.70 2.12 4.92
C ARG A 487 -30.32 2.69 5.27
N ASN A 488 -29.44 1.86 5.86
CA ASN A 488 -28.14 2.35 6.30
C ASN A 488 -27.22 2.57 5.12
N PRO A 489 -26.54 3.72 5.04
CA PRO A 489 -25.43 3.91 4.12
C PRO A 489 -24.40 2.80 4.36
N ALA A 490 -23.98 2.09 3.31
CA ALA A 490 -22.95 1.08 3.44
C ALA A 490 -21.78 1.37 2.48
N LEU A 491 -20.58 1.25 2.99
CA LEU A 491 -19.34 1.25 2.21
C LEU A 491 -18.70 -0.13 2.32
N VAL A 492 -18.62 -0.84 1.20
CA VAL A 492 -18.03 -2.17 1.12
C VAL A 492 -16.69 -2.09 0.40
N SER A 493 -15.62 -2.41 1.10
CA SER A 493 -14.25 -2.43 0.56
C SER A 493 -13.89 -3.82 0.07
N ALA A 494 -13.16 -3.92 -1.05
CA ALA A 494 -12.55 -5.14 -1.55
C ALA A 494 -11.25 -4.86 -2.30
N TYR A 495 -10.33 -5.83 -2.30
CA TYR A 495 -9.07 -5.78 -3.04
C TYR A 495 -8.93 -6.98 -3.97
N GLY A 496 -8.42 -8.12 -3.47
CA GLY A 496 -8.41 -9.41 -4.15
C GLY A 496 -7.30 -9.57 -5.19
N ALA A 497 -6.07 -9.21 -4.87
CA ALA A 497 -4.91 -9.43 -5.73
C ALA A 497 -3.64 -9.71 -4.91
N TYR A 498 -2.62 -10.31 -5.54
CA TYR A 498 -1.26 -10.51 -5.01
C TYR A 498 -1.17 -11.35 -3.73
N GLN A 499 -2.21 -12.11 -3.42
CA GLN A 499 -2.30 -12.82 -2.13
C GLN A 499 -2.27 -11.85 -0.93
N ILE A 500 -2.60 -10.54 -1.13
CA ILE A 500 -2.67 -9.57 -0.04
C ILE A 500 -3.93 -9.85 0.78
N VAL A 501 -3.74 -9.94 2.10
CA VAL A 501 -4.82 -10.16 3.06
C VAL A 501 -5.50 -8.84 3.41
N SER A 502 -6.80 -8.76 3.21
CA SER A 502 -7.62 -7.62 3.64
C SER A 502 -8.09 -7.81 5.09
N GLY A 503 -7.16 -8.01 6.01
CA GLY A 503 -7.42 -8.30 7.42
C GLY A 503 -7.98 -7.12 8.23
N PRO A 504 -8.37 -7.35 9.49
CA PRO A 504 -8.81 -6.31 10.42
C PRO A 504 -7.78 -5.20 10.57
N TYR A 505 -8.18 -3.97 10.25
CA TYR A 505 -7.36 -2.78 10.42
C TYR A 505 -8.20 -1.60 10.89
N PHE A 506 -7.84 -1.01 12.03
CA PHE A 506 -8.52 0.15 12.57
C PHE A 506 -8.09 1.44 11.89
N THR A 507 -9.06 2.18 11.38
CA THR A 507 -8.84 3.58 11.00
C THR A 507 -9.81 4.50 11.72
N PRO A 508 -9.32 5.49 12.50
CA PRO A 508 -10.20 6.37 13.28
C PRO A 508 -11.19 7.16 12.41
N ARG A 509 -10.82 7.42 11.14
CA ARG A 509 -11.68 8.12 10.16
C ARG A 509 -13.00 7.41 9.91
N THR A 510 -13.01 6.07 9.92
CA THR A 510 -14.21 5.25 9.69
C THR A 510 -15.30 5.54 10.73
N LEU A 511 -14.91 5.94 11.95
CA LEU A 511 -15.88 6.32 12.99
C LEU A 511 -16.80 7.46 12.52
N ALA A 512 -16.29 8.40 11.72
CA ALA A 512 -17.10 9.50 11.20
C ALA A 512 -18.28 9.02 10.31
N LEU A 513 -18.08 7.93 9.56
CA LEU A 513 -19.16 7.27 8.80
C LEU A 513 -20.11 6.53 9.75
N LEU A 514 -19.57 5.78 10.72
CA LEU A 514 -20.37 4.98 11.68
C LEU A 514 -21.22 5.87 12.60
N GLU A 515 -20.71 7.03 13.04
CA GLU A 515 -21.44 8.02 13.83
C GLU A 515 -22.71 8.51 13.12
N ARG A 516 -22.69 8.50 11.77
CA ARG A 516 -23.83 8.90 10.92
C ARG A 516 -24.75 7.74 10.51
N GLY A 517 -24.65 6.62 11.24
CA GLY A 517 -25.46 5.42 10.98
C GLY A 517 -25.01 4.65 9.74
N GLY A 518 -23.74 4.88 9.31
CA GLY A 518 -23.15 4.09 8.25
C GLY A 518 -22.70 2.71 8.70
N VAL A 519 -22.50 1.83 7.73
CA VAL A 519 -21.93 0.49 7.86
C VAL A 519 -20.67 0.45 7.02
N PHE A 520 -19.55 0.02 7.62
CA PHE A 520 -18.33 -0.31 6.88
C PHE A 520 -18.19 -1.83 6.80
N ALA A 521 -17.93 -2.38 5.62
CA ALA A 521 -17.68 -3.79 5.45
C ALA A 521 -16.47 -4.06 4.57
N THR A 522 -15.82 -5.20 4.79
CA THR A 522 -14.72 -5.70 3.96
C THR A 522 -15.10 -7.09 3.44
N ALA A 523 -15.17 -7.22 2.12
CA ALA A 523 -15.34 -8.48 1.45
C ALA A 523 -13.97 -9.11 1.19
N HIS A 524 -13.69 -10.26 1.80
CA HIS A 524 -12.42 -10.98 1.72
C HIS A 524 -12.44 -11.89 0.48
N VAL A 525 -12.38 -11.24 -0.69
CA VAL A 525 -12.63 -11.90 -1.97
C VAL A 525 -11.45 -12.76 -2.45
N ARG A 526 -11.70 -13.75 -3.29
CA ARG A 526 -10.65 -14.54 -3.94
C ARG A 526 -9.67 -13.64 -4.73
N GLY A 527 -8.42 -14.06 -4.78
CA GLY A 527 -7.28 -13.26 -5.25
C GLY A 527 -6.49 -12.63 -4.10
N GLY A 528 -7.10 -12.50 -2.91
CA GLY A 528 -6.41 -12.21 -1.65
C GLY A 528 -5.70 -13.42 -1.05
N GLY A 529 -5.18 -13.25 0.18
CA GLY A 529 -4.40 -14.26 0.90
C GLY A 529 -5.14 -14.99 2.01
N GLU A 530 -6.38 -14.67 2.30
CA GLU A 530 -7.12 -15.02 3.50
C GLU A 530 -7.17 -16.52 3.82
N TYR A 531 -7.10 -17.35 2.77
CA TYR A 531 -7.00 -18.82 2.87
C TYR A 531 -5.83 -19.34 2.02
N GLY A 532 -4.73 -18.59 1.94
CA GLY A 532 -3.47 -18.98 1.33
C GLY A 532 -3.52 -19.12 -0.19
N LYS A 533 -2.63 -19.98 -0.72
CA LYS A 533 -2.38 -20.12 -2.15
C LYS A 533 -3.62 -20.48 -2.97
N ARG A 534 -4.51 -21.33 -2.45
CA ARG A 534 -5.74 -21.74 -3.18
C ARG A 534 -6.71 -20.56 -3.34
N TRP A 535 -6.81 -19.71 -2.33
CA TRP A 535 -7.66 -18.52 -2.34
C TRP A 535 -7.16 -17.51 -3.35
N TRP A 536 -5.87 -17.25 -3.36
CA TRP A 536 -5.22 -16.40 -4.33
C TRP A 536 -5.41 -16.89 -5.76
N LYS A 537 -5.07 -18.18 -6.04
CA LYS A 537 -5.22 -18.75 -7.37
C LYS A 537 -6.67 -18.77 -7.86
N GLY A 538 -7.65 -18.79 -6.95
CA GLY A 538 -9.07 -18.67 -7.26
C GLY A 538 -9.50 -17.30 -7.79
N GLY A 539 -8.62 -16.29 -7.74
CA GLY A 539 -8.85 -14.92 -8.24
C GLY A 539 -7.65 -14.32 -8.98
N GLN A 540 -6.87 -15.14 -9.72
CA GLN A 540 -5.70 -14.73 -10.48
C GLN A 540 -5.87 -15.05 -11.98
N LYS A 541 -5.36 -14.19 -12.87
CA LYS A 541 -5.40 -14.40 -14.34
C LYS A 541 -6.81 -14.81 -14.81
N LEU A 542 -6.97 -15.95 -15.46
CA LEU A 542 -8.25 -16.43 -16.00
C LEU A 542 -9.34 -16.64 -14.93
N THR A 543 -8.97 -16.85 -13.67
CA THR A 543 -9.91 -16.99 -12.55
C THR A 543 -10.29 -15.65 -11.90
N LYS A 544 -9.68 -14.54 -12.31
CA LYS A 544 -9.93 -13.20 -11.79
C LYS A 544 -11.41 -12.77 -11.76
N PRO A 545 -12.28 -13.22 -12.68
CA PRO A 545 -13.72 -12.96 -12.58
C PRO A 545 -14.36 -13.34 -11.24
N ASN A 546 -13.83 -14.33 -10.53
CA ASN A 546 -14.34 -14.70 -9.22
C ASN A 546 -14.16 -13.55 -8.20
N THR A 547 -13.11 -12.74 -8.30
CA THR A 547 -12.81 -11.65 -7.37
C THR A 547 -13.97 -10.62 -7.30
N TRP A 548 -14.38 -10.08 -8.45
CA TRP A 548 -15.47 -9.08 -8.44
C TRP A 548 -16.86 -9.72 -8.28
N ARG A 549 -17.03 -10.98 -8.64
CA ARG A 549 -18.28 -11.72 -8.40
C ARG A 549 -18.45 -12.05 -6.93
N ASP A 550 -17.39 -12.39 -6.22
CA ASP A 550 -17.39 -12.52 -4.76
C ASP A 550 -17.83 -11.22 -4.09
N LEU A 551 -17.32 -10.06 -4.56
CA LEU A 551 -17.76 -8.74 -4.07
C LEU A 551 -19.26 -8.51 -4.33
N ILE A 552 -19.75 -8.81 -5.55
CA ILE A 552 -21.17 -8.69 -5.89
C ILE A 552 -22.01 -9.57 -4.96
N ASP A 553 -21.63 -10.83 -4.77
CA ASP A 553 -22.35 -11.79 -3.95
C ASP A 553 -22.33 -11.40 -2.45
N CYS A 554 -21.21 -10.83 -1.96
CA CYS A 554 -21.13 -10.21 -0.62
C CYS A 554 -22.09 -9.02 -0.48
N CYS A 555 -22.20 -8.18 -1.48
CA CYS A 555 -23.11 -7.04 -1.50
C CYS A 555 -24.57 -7.50 -1.50
N GLU A 556 -24.92 -8.50 -2.29
CA GLU A 556 -26.27 -9.10 -2.28
C GLU A 556 -26.60 -9.75 -0.94
N HIS A 557 -25.60 -10.39 -0.28
CA HIS A 557 -25.75 -10.90 1.07
C HIS A 557 -26.08 -9.79 2.08
N LEU A 558 -25.35 -8.66 2.06
CA LEU A 558 -25.62 -7.51 2.94
C LEU A 558 -27.03 -6.94 2.74
N ILE A 559 -27.51 -6.88 1.49
CA ILE A 559 -28.88 -6.44 1.16
C ILE A 559 -29.92 -7.45 1.70
N LYS A 560 -29.70 -8.74 1.46
CA LYS A 560 -30.58 -9.81 1.97
C LYS A 560 -30.68 -9.80 3.48
N GLN A 561 -29.58 -9.53 4.18
CA GLN A 561 -29.53 -9.40 5.65
C GLN A 561 -30.00 -8.02 6.15
N ARG A 562 -30.47 -7.16 5.26
CA ARG A 562 -31.01 -5.82 5.56
C ARG A 562 -30.03 -4.87 6.26
N TRP A 563 -28.71 -5.10 6.10
CA TRP A 563 -27.72 -4.12 6.52
C TRP A 563 -27.82 -2.82 5.70
N THR A 564 -28.17 -2.93 4.43
CA THR A 564 -28.31 -1.85 3.46
C THR A 564 -29.29 -2.22 2.35
N SER A 565 -29.38 -1.39 1.32
CA SER A 565 -30.11 -1.65 0.07
C SER A 565 -29.32 -1.13 -1.13
N LYS A 566 -29.74 -1.49 -2.36
CA LYS A 566 -29.16 -0.98 -3.60
C LYS A 566 -29.06 0.56 -3.62
N ALA A 567 -30.05 1.23 -3.02
CA ALA A 567 -30.11 2.70 -2.99
C ALA A 567 -29.15 3.35 -1.97
N ALA A 568 -28.49 2.56 -1.11
CA ALA A 568 -27.62 3.05 -0.05
C ALA A 568 -26.25 2.36 -0.03
N LEU A 569 -25.97 1.49 -1.01
CA LEU A 569 -24.77 0.67 -1.08
C LEU A 569 -23.73 1.32 -2.00
N THR A 570 -22.56 1.58 -1.45
CA THR A 570 -21.36 2.01 -2.19
C THR A 570 -20.26 0.96 -2.05
N ILE A 571 -19.56 0.66 -3.14
CA ILE A 571 -18.35 -0.18 -3.13
C ILE A 571 -17.09 0.65 -3.30
N GLN A 572 -15.98 0.20 -2.72
CA GLN A 572 -14.68 0.86 -2.79
C GLN A 572 -13.56 -0.14 -3.05
N GLY A 573 -12.62 0.22 -3.94
CA GLY A 573 -11.40 -0.53 -4.17
C GLY A 573 -10.29 0.36 -4.68
N GLY A 574 -9.06 0.09 -4.27
CA GLY A 574 -7.89 0.89 -4.66
C GLY A 574 -6.85 0.07 -5.41
N SER A 575 -5.98 0.72 -6.21
CA SER A 575 -4.90 0.03 -6.92
C SER A 575 -5.44 -1.12 -7.78
N ALA A 576 -4.94 -2.35 -7.63
CA ALA A 576 -5.52 -3.54 -8.25
C ALA A 576 -7.01 -3.78 -7.91
N GLY A 577 -7.47 -3.30 -6.74
CA GLY A 577 -8.90 -3.30 -6.38
C GLY A 577 -9.78 -2.44 -7.30
N GLY A 578 -9.17 -1.55 -8.10
CA GLY A 578 -9.83 -0.85 -9.20
C GLY A 578 -10.41 -1.80 -10.27
N ILE A 579 -9.70 -2.90 -10.56
CA ILE A 579 -10.22 -4.00 -11.39
C ILE A 579 -11.50 -4.56 -10.75
N THR A 580 -11.44 -4.85 -9.47
CA THR A 580 -12.53 -5.47 -8.71
C THR A 580 -13.79 -4.60 -8.73
N VAL A 581 -13.69 -3.31 -8.34
CA VAL A 581 -14.87 -2.42 -8.33
C VAL A 581 -15.27 -1.94 -9.71
N GLY A 582 -14.31 -1.74 -10.64
CA GLY A 582 -14.60 -1.36 -12.02
C GLY A 582 -15.35 -2.46 -12.77
N ARG A 583 -14.97 -3.73 -12.56
CA ARG A 583 -15.69 -4.86 -13.14
C ARG A 583 -17.03 -5.12 -12.47
N ALA A 584 -17.13 -4.97 -11.15
CA ALA A 584 -18.42 -5.02 -10.45
C ALA A 584 -19.39 -3.94 -10.97
N LEU A 585 -18.91 -2.70 -11.16
CA LEU A 585 -19.64 -1.59 -11.77
C LEU A 585 -20.17 -1.94 -13.16
N THR A 586 -19.33 -2.52 -14.03
CA THR A 586 -19.71 -2.80 -15.42
C THR A 586 -20.55 -4.06 -15.57
N GLU A 587 -20.44 -5.05 -14.66
CA GLU A 587 -21.24 -6.28 -14.66
C GLU A 587 -22.61 -6.05 -14.00
N ARG A 588 -22.71 -5.25 -12.91
CA ARG A 588 -23.94 -5.00 -12.16
C ARG A 588 -24.13 -3.50 -11.83
N PRO A 589 -24.30 -2.65 -12.84
CA PRO A 589 -24.53 -1.21 -12.62
C PRO A 589 -25.81 -0.91 -11.84
N ASP A 590 -26.76 -1.83 -11.81
CA ASP A 590 -28.04 -1.72 -11.10
C ASP A 590 -27.94 -1.94 -9.59
N LEU A 591 -26.82 -2.48 -9.11
CA LEU A 591 -26.69 -2.95 -7.73
C LEU A 591 -26.24 -1.86 -6.75
N PHE A 592 -25.61 -0.80 -7.24
CA PHE A 592 -24.90 0.17 -6.42
C PHE A 592 -25.52 1.57 -6.51
N ALA A 593 -25.54 2.30 -5.39
CA ALA A 593 -25.79 3.74 -5.33
C ALA A 593 -24.53 4.53 -5.73
N GLY A 594 -23.37 4.03 -5.37
CA GLY A 594 -22.07 4.62 -5.66
C GLY A 594 -20.95 3.60 -5.85
N VAL A 595 -19.91 4.00 -6.58
CA VAL A 595 -18.65 3.26 -6.73
C VAL A 595 -17.50 4.20 -6.54
N ILE A 596 -16.52 3.83 -5.72
CA ILE A 596 -15.29 4.58 -5.48
C ILE A 596 -14.11 3.73 -5.96
N SER A 597 -13.27 4.31 -6.82
CA SER A 597 -12.02 3.69 -7.27
C SER A 597 -10.85 4.62 -6.96
N ASN A 598 -10.03 4.22 -5.98
CA ASN A 598 -8.88 4.99 -5.53
C ASN A 598 -7.62 4.53 -6.27
N VAL A 599 -6.94 5.43 -6.99
CA VAL A 599 -5.72 5.11 -7.74
C VAL A 599 -5.82 3.76 -8.46
N GLY A 600 -6.99 3.48 -9.07
CA GLY A 600 -7.40 2.15 -9.48
C GLY A 600 -7.02 1.79 -10.91
N VAL A 601 -6.58 0.54 -11.13
CA VAL A 601 -6.38 -0.02 -12.47
C VAL A 601 -7.74 -0.22 -13.15
N SER A 602 -8.01 0.54 -14.21
CA SER A 602 -9.26 0.47 -14.98
C SER A 602 -9.07 -0.03 -16.42
N ASN A 603 -7.87 0.14 -16.99
CA ASN A 603 -7.50 -0.32 -18.33
C ASN A 603 -6.39 -1.37 -18.23
N ALA A 604 -6.79 -2.61 -17.86
CA ALA A 604 -5.88 -3.72 -17.61
C ALA A 604 -5.08 -4.14 -18.85
N LEU A 605 -5.67 -4.03 -20.04
CA LEU A 605 -5.02 -4.32 -21.32
C LEU A 605 -3.80 -3.42 -21.59
N ARG A 606 -3.72 -2.27 -20.94
CA ARG A 606 -2.60 -1.32 -21.09
C ARG A 606 -1.64 -1.32 -19.92
N ALA A 607 -1.97 -1.97 -18.83
CA ALA A 607 -1.19 -1.91 -17.59
C ALA A 607 0.26 -2.37 -17.77
N GLU A 608 0.53 -3.41 -18.59
CA GLU A 608 1.90 -3.92 -18.79
C GLU A 608 2.84 -2.94 -19.50
N PHE A 609 2.30 -1.89 -20.14
CA PHE A 609 3.07 -0.86 -20.85
C PHE A 609 3.41 0.35 -19.98
N SER A 610 3.01 0.36 -18.72
CA SER A 610 3.37 1.36 -17.72
C SER A 610 4.72 1.04 -17.06
N GLN A 611 5.28 2.01 -16.33
CA GLN A 611 6.54 1.82 -15.59
C GLN A 611 6.49 0.59 -14.67
N ASN A 612 5.38 0.40 -13.97
CA ASN A 612 5.18 -0.73 -13.05
C ASN A 612 4.54 -1.96 -13.73
N GLY A 613 4.43 -1.97 -15.05
CA GLY A 613 3.75 -3.01 -15.80
C GLY A 613 4.44 -4.38 -15.74
N PRO A 614 5.73 -4.49 -16.14
CA PRO A 614 6.42 -5.76 -16.21
C PRO A 614 6.38 -6.57 -14.91
N PRO A 615 6.59 -6.01 -13.71
CA PRO A 615 6.47 -6.73 -12.46
C PRO A 615 5.08 -7.35 -12.19
N ASN A 616 4.02 -6.84 -12.84
CA ASN A 616 2.64 -7.29 -12.61
C ASN A 616 2.18 -8.41 -13.56
N ILE A 617 2.99 -8.82 -14.52
CA ILE A 617 2.65 -9.88 -15.50
C ILE A 617 2.34 -11.22 -14.79
N ASP A 618 3.05 -11.53 -13.72
CA ASP A 618 2.84 -12.76 -12.94
C ASP A 618 1.45 -12.82 -12.29
N GLU A 619 0.88 -11.68 -11.93
CA GLU A 619 -0.46 -11.59 -11.32
C GLU A 619 -1.58 -11.56 -12.36
N PHE A 620 -1.42 -10.77 -13.42
CA PHE A 620 -2.53 -10.47 -14.32
C PHE A 620 -2.41 -11.14 -15.70
N GLY A 621 -1.20 -11.52 -16.13
CA GLY A 621 -0.92 -12.01 -17.48
C GLY A 621 -0.33 -10.94 -18.37
N THR A 622 -0.05 -11.31 -19.62
CA THR A 622 0.48 -10.42 -20.68
C THR A 622 -0.35 -10.50 -21.91
N VAL A 623 -0.46 -9.39 -22.66
CA VAL A 623 -1.14 -9.38 -23.99
C VAL A 623 -0.38 -10.15 -25.06
N LYS A 624 0.85 -10.60 -24.77
CA LYS A 624 1.70 -11.37 -25.71
C LYS A 624 1.31 -12.85 -25.80
N GLU A 625 0.47 -13.33 -24.88
CA GLU A 625 0.01 -14.72 -24.78
C GLU A 625 -1.53 -14.78 -24.88
N PRO A 626 -2.13 -15.78 -25.55
CA PRO A 626 -3.57 -15.88 -25.70
C PRO A 626 -4.34 -15.87 -24.37
N ASP A 627 -3.89 -16.69 -23.40
CA ASP A 627 -4.54 -16.78 -22.09
C ASP A 627 -4.36 -15.50 -21.26
N GLY A 628 -3.17 -14.90 -21.35
CA GLY A 628 -2.88 -13.62 -20.70
C GLY A 628 -3.75 -12.50 -21.26
N PHE A 629 -3.88 -12.40 -22.59
CA PHE A 629 -4.76 -11.45 -23.25
C PHE A 629 -6.22 -11.65 -22.85
N ASN A 630 -6.72 -12.89 -22.85
CA ASN A 630 -8.09 -13.19 -22.45
C ASN A 630 -8.35 -12.82 -20.97
N ALA A 631 -7.38 -13.08 -20.09
CA ALA A 631 -7.44 -12.68 -18.70
C ALA A 631 -7.53 -11.14 -18.55
N LEU A 632 -6.59 -10.42 -19.18
CA LEU A 632 -6.53 -8.95 -19.14
C LEU A 632 -7.79 -8.32 -19.74
N ARG A 633 -8.31 -8.87 -20.85
CA ARG A 633 -9.56 -8.40 -21.47
C ARG A 633 -10.77 -8.59 -20.54
N ALA A 634 -10.82 -9.70 -19.79
CA ALA A 634 -11.87 -9.91 -18.80
C ALA A 634 -11.76 -8.92 -17.63
N MET A 635 -10.55 -8.53 -17.23
CA MET A 635 -10.28 -7.55 -16.17
C MET A 635 -10.50 -6.10 -16.58
N ASP A 636 -10.40 -5.79 -17.87
CA ASP A 636 -10.39 -4.43 -18.40
C ASP A 636 -11.75 -3.74 -18.26
N ALA A 637 -11.93 -2.98 -17.20
CA ALA A 637 -13.19 -2.29 -16.91
C ALA A 637 -13.53 -1.23 -17.98
N LEU A 638 -12.50 -0.56 -18.53
CA LEU A 638 -12.68 0.48 -19.56
C LEU A 638 -13.38 -0.06 -20.81
N SER A 639 -12.94 -1.22 -21.31
CA SER A 639 -13.50 -1.87 -22.49
C SER A 639 -14.89 -2.47 -22.26
N GLN A 640 -15.26 -2.71 -20.99
CA GLN A 640 -16.57 -3.26 -20.61
C GLN A 640 -17.63 -2.19 -20.38
N VAL A 641 -17.30 -0.91 -20.43
CA VAL A 641 -18.29 0.18 -20.35
C VAL A 641 -19.14 0.20 -21.60
N LYS A 642 -20.47 0.08 -21.44
CA LYS A 642 -21.46 0.05 -22.52
C LYS A 642 -22.17 1.40 -22.64
N ASP A 643 -22.24 1.93 -23.85
CA ASP A 643 -22.97 3.16 -24.14
C ASP A 643 -24.46 3.01 -23.82
N GLY A 644 -25.07 4.10 -23.37
CA GLY A 644 -26.50 4.14 -23.06
C GLY A 644 -26.88 3.46 -21.74
N THR A 645 -25.94 2.90 -20.99
CA THR A 645 -26.20 2.27 -19.68
C THR A 645 -26.45 3.34 -18.62
N ARG A 646 -27.35 3.05 -17.68
CA ARG A 646 -27.59 3.87 -16.47
C ARG A 646 -26.63 3.46 -15.38
N TYR A 647 -25.44 4.06 -15.36
CA TYR A 647 -24.42 3.79 -14.32
C TYR A 647 -24.81 4.45 -13.00
N PRO A 648 -24.40 3.90 -11.84
CA PRO A 648 -24.48 4.57 -10.54
C PRO A 648 -23.58 5.81 -10.53
N ALA A 649 -23.58 6.55 -9.43
CA ALA A 649 -22.58 7.59 -9.23
C ALA A 649 -21.17 6.97 -9.08
N VAL A 650 -20.16 7.62 -9.66
CA VAL A 650 -18.78 7.13 -9.62
C VAL A 650 -17.86 8.26 -9.14
N LEU A 651 -16.99 7.94 -8.19
CA LEU A 651 -15.90 8.80 -7.73
C LEU A 651 -14.58 8.07 -8.00
N LEU A 652 -13.76 8.64 -8.87
CA LEU A 652 -12.41 8.19 -9.15
C LEU A 652 -11.43 9.13 -8.45
N THR A 653 -10.39 8.61 -7.79
CA THR A 653 -9.29 9.42 -7.26
C THR A 653 -7.98 8.97 -7.90
N VAL A 654 -7.08 9.90 -8.20
CA VAL A 654 -5.76 9.63 -8.77
C VAL A 654 -4.70 10.57 -8.19
N GLY A 655 -3.46 10.10 -8.10
CA GLY A 655 -2.28 10.91 -7.82
C GLY A 655 -1.50 11.17 -9.11
N MET A 656 -1.09 12.42 -9.35
CA MET A 656 -0.35 12.75 -10.57
C MET A 656 1.10 12.26 -10.55
N THR A 657 1.64 11.98 -9.36
CA THR A 657 3.01 11.45 -9.18
C THR A 657 3.03 9.95 -8.86
N ASP A 658 1.92 9.25 -9.09
CA ASP A 658 1.77 7.82 -8.77
C ASP A 658 2.68 6.96 -9.66
N PRO A 659 3.71 6.27 -9.10
CA PRO A 659 4.62 5.44 -9.88
C PRO A 659 4.10 4.01 -10.10
N ARG A 660 2.98 3.64 -9.45
CA ARG A 660 2.44 2.27 -9.45
C ARG A 660 1.25 2.11 -10.38
N VAL A 661 0.31 3.07 -10.35
CA VAL A 661 -0.87 3.12 -11.23
C VAL A 661 -1.00 4.54 -11.76
N GLU A 662 -0.52 4.75 -12.96
CA GLU A 662 -0.46 6.06 -13.58
C GLU A 662 -1.86 6.71 -13.70
N ALA A 663 -1.93 8.03 -13.54
CA ALA A 663 -3.17 8.80 -13.45
C ALA A 663 -4.10 8.65 -14.66
N TRP A 664 -3.55 8.26 -15.84
CA TRP A 664 -4.33 8.05 -17.06
C TRP A 664 -5.37 6.93 -16.93
N HIS A 665 -5.18 5.95 -16.03
CA HIS A 665 -6.21 4.94 -15.73
C HIS A 665 -7.52 5.60 -15.29
N GLY A 666 -7.44 6.53 -14.33
CA GLY A 666 -8.60 7.29 -13.87
C GLY A 666 -9.13 8.25 -14.92
N GLY A 667 -8.22 8.94 -15.67
CA GLY A 667 -8.58 9.87 -16.75
C GLY A 667 -9.41 9.21 -17.85
N LYS A 668 -8.93 8.08 -18.38
CA LYS A 668 -9.65 7.31 -19.40
C LYS A 668 -11.00 6.79 -18.90
N MET A 669 -11.05 6.26 -17.68
CA MET A 669 -12.27 5.71 -17.11
C MET A 669 -13.32 6.79 -16.85
N ALA A 670 -12.93 7.97 -16.38
CA ALA A 670 -13.81 9.12 -16.22
C ALA A 670 -14.40 9.55 -17.59
N ALA A 671 -13.55 9.76 -18.58
CA ALA A 671 -13.97 10.14 -19.93
C ALA A 671 -14.93 9.11 -20.53
N ARG A 672 -14.63 7.82 -20.40
CA ARG A 672 -15.43 6.73 -20.97
C ARG A 672 -16.81 6.62 -20.30
N LEU A 673 -16.85 6.71 -18.97
CA LEU A 673 -18.11 6.67 -18.22
C LEU A 673 -18.96 7.91 -18.46
N GLN A 674 -18.36 9.12 -18.47
CA GLN A 674 -19.07 10.37 -18.74
C GLN A 674 -19.75 10.35 -20.11
N LYS A 675 -19.09 9.80 -21.13
CA LYS A 675 -19.66 9.63 -22.46
C LYS A 675 -20.79 8.60 -22.50
N ALA A 676 -20.61 7.46 -21.82
CA ALA A 676 -21.52 6.32 -21.92
C ALA A 676 -22.78 6.44 -21.05
N ASN A 677 -22.70 7.19 -19.94
CA ASN A 677 -23.72 7.22 -18.91
C ASN A 677 -25.00 7.94 -19.37
N ARG A 678 -26.16 7.29 -19.22
CA ARG A 678 -27.51 7.84 -19.44
C ARG A 678 -28.26 8.17 -18.14
N SER A 679 -27.65 7.93 -16.99
CA SER A 679 -28.25 8.33 -15.71
C SER A 679 -27.89 9.78 -15.37
N PRO A 680 -28.63 10.45 -14.48
CA PRO A 680 -28.26 11.76 -13.94
C PRO A 680 -27.16 11.68 -12.86
N ASN A 681 -26.64 10.48 -12.58
CA ASN A 681 -25.64 10.26 -11.56
C ASN A 681 -24.28 10.83 -12.01
N PRO A 682 -23.56 11.53 -11.12
CA PRO A 682 -22.27 12.12 -11.47
C PRO A 682 -21.17 11.06 -11.65
N VAL A 683 -20.27 11.34 -12.58
CA VAL A 683 -18.97 10.66 -12.71
C VAL A 683 -17.91 11.71 -12.43
N LEU A 684 -17.22 11.57 -11.31
CA LEU A 684 -16.28 12.54 -10.77
C LEU A 684 -14.86 11.99 -10.80
N LEU A 685 -13.90 12.81 -11.20
CA LEU A 685 -12.47 12.50 -11.11
C LEU A 685 -11.79 13.56 -10.24
N ARG A 686 -11.38 13.15 -9.03
CA ARG A 686 -10.59 13.94 -8.09
C ARG A 686 -9.11 13.65 -8.31
N VAL A 687 -8.31 14.69 -8.48
CA VAL A 687 -6.88 14.57 -8.77
C VAL A 687 -6.07 15.18 -7.64
N GLU A 688 -5.08 14.46 -7.15
CA GLU A 688 -4.10 14.99 -6.21
C GLU A 688 -2.79 15.28 -6.95
N PHE A 689 -2.52 16.57 -7.21
CA PHE A 689 -1.36 16.97 -8.02
C PHE A 689 -0.02 16.83 -7.27
N ASP A 690 -0.06 16.86 -5.95
CA ASP A 690 1.09 16.66 -5.06
C ASP A 690 0.98 15.34 -4.28
N GLY A 691 0.38 14.31 -4.88
CA GLY A 691 0.16 12.99 -4.31
C GLY A 691 0.47 11.87 -5.28
N GLY A 692 0.98 10.74 -4.74
CA GLY A 692 1.25 9.50 -5.45
C GLY A 692 0.19 8.44 -5.19
N HIS A 693 0.64 7.19 -4.95
CA HIS A 693 -0.22 6.01 -4.71
C HIS A 693 -0.86 5.96 -3.30
N GLY A 694 -0.75 7.03 -2.53
CA GLY A 694 -1.22 7.11 -1.14
C GLY A 694 -0.12 6.89 -0.10
N LEU A 695 0.97 6.21 -0.43
CA LEU A 695 2.17 6.19 0.40
C LEU A 695 2.81 7.57 0.41
N GLY A 696 3.25 8.02 1.60
CA GLY A 696 3.83 9.35 1.75
C GLY A 696 2.83 10.51 1.77
N SER A 697 1.53 10.27 1.59
CA SER A 697 0.51 11.31 1.76
C SER A 697 0.44 11.78 3.21
N THR A 698 0.29 13.09 3.40
CA THR A 698 0.11 13.67 4.74
C THR A 698 -1.25 13.27 5.34
N ARG A 699 -1.35 13.26 6.67
CA ARG A 699 -2.63 13.01 7.36
C ARG A 699 -3.74 13.91 6.83
N ARG A 700 -3.46 15.20 6.58
CA ARG A 700 -4.47 16.16 6.08
C ARG A 700 -4.92 15.85 4.66
N GLN A 701 -4.03 15.40 3.77
CA GLN A 701 -4.41 14.96 2.42
C GLN A 701 -5.35 13.76 2.49
N ILE A 702 -5.01 12.75 3.33
CA ILE A 702 -5.85 11.58 3.54
C ILE A 702 -7.20 11.96 4.19
N ASP A 703 -7.21 12.91 5.15
CA ASP A 703 -8.44 13.37 5.80
C ASP A 703 -9.37 14.07 4.81
N ASP A 704 -8.82 14.90 3.91
CA ASP A 704 -9.60 15.61 2.89
C ASP A 704 -10.20 14.65 1.87
N GLU A 705 -9.41 13.69 1.39
CA GLU A 705 -9.89 12.66 0.46
C GLU A 705 -10.98 11.80 1.12
N ARG A 706 -10.77 11.38 2.36
CA ARG A 706 -11.73 10.56 3.09
C ARG A 706 -13.02 11.33 3.41
N ALA A 707 -12.94 12.64 3.61
CA ALA A 707 -14.11 13.49 3.76
C ALA A 707 -14.96 13.55 2.48
N ASP A 708 -14.31 13.66 1.32
CA ASP A 708 -14.97 13.61 0.02
C ASP A 708 -15.66 12.27 -0.22
N GLU A 709 -14.98 11.16 0.07
CA GLU A 709 -15.52 9.80 -0.10
C GLU A 709 -16.72 9.55 0.82
N PHE A 710 -16.60 9.86 2.11
CA PHE A 710 -17.71 9.62 3.05
C PHE A 710 -18.88 10.58 2.79
N ALA A 711 -18.60 11.81 2.39
CA ALA A 711 -19.65 12.71 1.93
C ALA A 711 -20.38 12.16 0.71
N PHE A 712 -19.63 11.62 -0.27
CA PHE A 712 -20.19 10.96 -1.45
C PHE A 712 -21.06 9.75 -1.07
N VAL A 713 -20.56 8.84 -0.19
CA VAL A 713 -21.30 7.66 0.29
C VAL A 713 -22.63 8.07 0.94
N LEU A 714 -22.60 9.01 1.88
CA LEU A 714 -23.77 9.48 2.62
C LEU A 714 -24.77 10.19 1.70
N TRP A 715 -24.27 11.04 0.79
CA TRP A 715 -25.07 11.74 -0.20
C TRP A 715 -25.77 10.75 -1.14
N ARG A 716 -25.05 9.76 -1.67
CA ARG A 716 -25.62 8.76 -2.58
C ARG A 716 -26.61 7.81 -1.89
N ALA A 717 -26.51 7.65 -0.58
CA ALA A 717 -27.51 6.97 0.24
C ALA A 717 -28.73 7.84 0.60
N GLY A 718 -28.86 9.03 -0.01
CA GLY A 718 -30.02 9.89 0.16
C GLY A 718 -30.02 10.77 1.42
N ARG A 719 -28.87 10.92 2.10
CA ARG A 719 -28.77 11.84 3.25
C ARG A 719 -28.84 13.29 2.77
N LYS A 720 -29.75 14.09 3.36
CA LYS A 720 -29.92 15.51 3.03
C LYS A 720 -28.74 16.38 3.51
N SER A 721 -28.10 15.97 4.59
CA SER A 721 -26.86 16.55 5.13
C SER A 721 -26.00 15.41 5.64
N VAL A 722 -24.67 15.57 5.50
CA VAL A 722 -23.66 14.59 5.91
C VAL A 722 -22.85 15.06 7.13
N GLY A 723 -23.14 16.24 7.66
CA GLY A 723 -22.46 16.85 8.79
C GLY A 723 -22.82 16.25 10.16
#